data_c5c960a1853aa0edcc3bd4b307e2cec9
#
_entry.id   c5c960a1853aa0edcc3bd4b307e2cec9
#
_cell.length_a   1.000
_cell.length_b   1.000
_cell.length_c   1.000
_cell.angle_alpha   90.00
_cell.angle_beta   90.00
_cell.angle_gamma   90.00
#
_symmetry.space_group_name_H-M   'P 1'
#
loop_
_entity.id
_entity.type
_entity.pdbx_description
1 polymer ?
#
loop_
_entity_poly.entity_id
_entity_poly.type
_entity_poly.pdbx_seq_one_letter_code
_entity_poly.pdbx_strand_id
1 'polypeptide(L)'
;MKQVFATLICALCIVQSSFAAETGGEKFGGVVINNDWTFAMGNAASKELDYTHGTEYFTYICKVQSSNHSHAPIMPEFDDSSWQKVSLPHDWAVDLPYSLEASHSHGYKCIGWKYPENSVGWYRKHIEIPAEDKGKQFFIEFEGIYRDSEVFCNGFYLGGERSGYASSVYTLTPYLNYGGDNVIAVRCDASLEEGWYYEGAGIYRNVRLYKSGPVSMKHYSLKISQKKTDGSIWTVSDGTADVYVDESCIDFDYILADAAVNRDMVTREIEIRDAEGRRVERAERRWSIDSPYLYTLTVRLFYDGELSDVVTRRFGVRTLEFSPEKGLLLNGEAVKLRGANMHLDHAGLGVAVPDELWRYRISRLQEYGFNAIRTSHNCASVSMLDLCDEMGVLVIDENRQFGVNQEQLRQLRNMIDRDRNHPSVILWSVGNEEWTVEHGEKGVEIARRMSEAVHGMDRTRPSTYGNAGGPDLVKGVDVFGYNYIVQNPVDEYHRLYPEKCVVGTEETSGAGTRGVYRTVPEKGWMVPLNRIDTLGRVNVIEYGWKFYKARPWGLGLFYWTGFDYRGEPNPMKWPATGSQFGIFDYCGFPKDEAFYLKAAWKDEPSVHICGPYGGEVWVYSNCDEVRLYESGKSLGRRKMPHDGHLVWKVSSSGRAAVSSGSGTSAEHSSAGGAARPVRGSASSVSGTSSAGSSTGSVAVSSAAGTLASASSAGRAAVSSGSWSSAEHSVVGGAARPSGPGTSSAGSSTGSVAVSSAVGTLASASSAGRAAVSSGSWSSAEHSV
;
A
#
# COMPACT_ATOMS: atom_id res chain seq x y z
N MET A 1 -31.24 -31.07 -13.66
CA MET A 1 -29.98 -30.55 -13.08
C MET A 1 -29.16 -29.65 -14.02
N LYS A 2 -29.12 -29.85 -15.33
CA LYS A 2 -28.42 -28.93 -16.25
C LYS A 2 -29.11 -27.55 -16.44
N GLN A 3 -30.42 -27.45 -16.23
CA GLN A 3 -31.15 -26.17 -16.31
C GLN A 3 -31.07 -25.33 -15.04
N VAL A 4 -30.82 -25.91 -13.88
CA VAL A 4 -30.67 -25.19 -12.60
C VAL A 4 -29.27 -24.57 -12.47
N PHE A 5 -28.25 -25.18 -13.10
CA PHE A 5 -26.88 -24.61 -13.13
C PHE A 5 -26.75 -23.43 -14.09
N ALA A 6 -27.47 -23.43 -15.20
CA ALA A 6 -27.44 -22.31 -16.13
C ALA A 6 -28.16 -21.06 -15.56
N THR A 7 -29.16 -21.27 -14.69
CA THR A 7 -29.87 -20.16 -14.02
C THR A 7 -29.09 -19.55 -12.86
N LEU A 8 -28.21 -20.33 -12.20
CA LEU A 8 -27.34 -19.81 -11.13
C LEU A 8 -26.13 -19.01 -11.68
N ILE A 9 -25.61 -19.39 -12.86
CA ILE A 9 -24.51 -18.65 -13.50
C ILE A 9 -25.01 -17.32 -14.10
N CYS A 10 -26.24 -17.28 -14.62
CA CYS A 10 -26.88 -16.03 -15.02
C CYS A 10 -27.23 -15.11 -13.82
N ALA A 11 -27.51 -15.67 -12.64
CA ALA A 11 -27.80 -14.86 -11.46
C ALA A 11 -26.53 -14.24 -10.81
N LEU A 12 -25.36 -14.88 -10.94
CA LEU A 12 -24.09 -14.28 -10.47
C LEU A 12 -23.55 -13.21 -11.44
N CYS A 13 -23.90 -13.26 -12.74
CA CYS A 13 -23.55 -12.18 -13.68
C CYS A 13 -24.48 -10.95 -13.59
N ILE A 14 -25.60 -11.05 -12.88
CA ILE A 14 -26.60 -9.97 -12.75
C ILE A 14 -26.33 -9.09 -11.51
N VAL A 15 -25.51 -9.52 -10.55
CA VAL A 15 -25.23 -8.72 -9.33
C VAL A 15 -24.14 -7.66 -9.56
N GLN A 16 -23.38 -7.73 -10.65
CA GLN A 16 -22.41 -6.68 -11.02
C GLN A 16 -23.01 -5.54 -11.87
N SER A 17 -24.30 -5.58 -12.20
CA SER A 17 -24.96 -4.56 -13.03
C SER A 17 -26.09 -3.78 -12.34
N SER A 18 -26.27 -3.88 -11.03
CA SER A 18 -27.44 -3.30 -10.36
C SER A 18 -27.27 -1.87 -9.82
N PHE A 19 -26.21 -1.14 -10.21
CA PHE A 19 -26.12 0.32 -9.98
C PHE A 19 -26.34 1.18 -11.23
N ALA A 20 -26.70 0.58 -12.36
CA ALA A 20 -26.89 1.29 -13.64
C ALA A 20 -28.35 1.29 -14.14
N ALA A 21 -29.32 1.07 -13.27
CA ALA A 21 -30.70 0.83 -13.68
C ALA A 21 -31.68 1.90 -13.22
N GLU A 22 -31.41 3.21 -13.50
CA GLU A 22 -32.47 4.22 -13.41
C GLU A 22 -32.28 5.46 -14.31
N THR A 23 -31.38 5.44 -15.28
CA THR A 23 -31.36 6.48 -16.31
C THR A 23 -31.36 5.82 -17.68
N GLY A 24 -32.38 6.05 -18.46
CA GLY A 24 -32.64 5.41 -19.77
C GLY A 24 -31.41 5.38 -20.69
N GLY A 25 -30.86 4.20 -20.88
CA GLY A 25 -30.07 3.83 -22.05
C GLY A 25 -28.62 4.28 -22.16
N GLU A 26 -28.18 5.37 -21.56
CA GLU A 26 -26.79 5.86 -21.66
C GLU A 26 -26.03 5.73 -20.34
N LYS A 27 -24.91 4.99 -20.36
CA LYS A 27 -23.97 4.92 -19.21
C LYS A 27 -23.05 6.12 -19.25
N PHE A 28 -23.29 7.10 -18.40
CA PHE A 28 -22.37 8.17 -18.07
C PHE A 28 -21.45 7.74 -16.91
N GLY A 29 -20.24 8.32 -16.85
CA GLY A 29 -19.24 7.99 -15.84
C GLY A 29 -18.27 6.88 -16.29
N GLY A 30 -17.35 6.50 -15.39
CA GLY A 30 -16.28 5.56 -15.70
C GLY A 30 -16.75 4.10 -15.65
N VAL A 31 -16.48 3.36 -16.71
CA VAL A 31 -16.68 1.91 -16.78
C VAL A 31 -15.34 1.20 -16.67
N VAL A 32 -15.25 0.22 -15.77
CA VAL A 32 -14.04 -0.62 -15.65
C VAL A 32 -13.89 -1.51 -16.87
N ILE A 33 -12.74 -1.45 -17.53
CA ILE A 33 -12.42 -2.21 -18.75
C ILE A 33 -11.24 -3.17 -18.53
N ASN A 34 -11.23 -3.86 -17.42
CA ASN A 34 -10.15 -4.74 -16.99
C ASN A 34 -10.02 -6.07 -17.76
N ASN A 35 -11.09 -6.51 -18.44
CA ASN A 35 -11.11 -7.79 -19.15
C ASN A 35 -10.57 -7.68 -20.58
N ASP A 36 -10.20 -8.82 -21.17
CA ASP A 36 -9.86 -8.96 -22.60
C ASP A 36 -8.71 -8.05 -23.07
N TRP A 37 -7.70 -7.89 -22.27
CA TRP A 37 -6.42 -7.34 -22.66
C TRP A 37 -5.52 -8.42 -23.23
N THR A 38 -4.63 -8.05 -24.17
CA THR A 38 -3.54 -8.90 -24.63
C THR A 38 -2.22 -8.36 -24.09
N PHE A 39 -1.27 -9.27 -23.82
CA PHE A 39 0.02 -8.96 -23.21
C PHE A 39 1.15 -9.73 -23.88
N ALA A 40 2.27 -9.05 -24.09
CA ALA A 40 3.53 -9.67 -24.52
C ALA A 40 4.74 -8.98 -23.90
N MET A 41 5.82 -9.75 -23.72
CA MET A 41 7.09 -9.18 -23.28
C MET A 41 7.75 -8.41 -24.42
N GLY A 42 8.30 -7.23 -24.07
CA GLY A 42 9.27 -6.50 -24.84
C GLY A 42 10.69 -6.77 -24.34
N ASN A 43 11.60 -5.78 -24.50
CA ASN A 43 12.97 -5.92 -24.02
C ASN A 43 13.62 -4.54 -23.79
N ALA A 44 14.12 -4.29 -22.60
CA ALA A 44 14.73 -2.98 -22.26
C ALA A 44 16.10 -2.74 -22.94
N ALA A 45 16.79 -3.75 -23.43
CA ALA A 45 18.12 -3.64 -24.04
C ALA A 45 18.17 -4.01 -25.53
N SER A 46 17.25 -4.83 -26.02
CA SER A 46 17.17 -5.22 -27.43
C SER A 46 16.01 -4.50 -28.11
N LYS A 47 16.34 -3.52 -28.91
CA LYS A 47 15.35 -2.68 -29.62
C LYS A 47 14.51 -3.49 -30.63
N GLU A 48 15.11 -4.51 -31.26
CA GLU A 48 14.43 -5.40 -32.18
C GLU A 48 13.40 -6.27 -31.44
N LEU A 49 13.73 -6.72 -30.23
CA LEU A 49 12.84 -7.52 -29.39
C LEU A 49 11.81 -6.65 -28.64
N ASP A 50 12.01 -5.33 -28.59
CA ASP A 50 11.05 -4.35 -28.08
C ASP A 50 10.25 -3.69 -29.23
N TYR A 51 9.90 -4.46 -30.24
CA TYR A 51 9.12 -4.02 -31.39
C TYR A 51 9.71 -2.77 -32.06
N THR A 52 11.02 -2.67 -32.12
CA THR A 52 11.81 -1.55 -32.67
C THR A 52 11.61 -0.19 -31.95
N HIS A 53 10.87 -0.16 -30.85
CA HIS A 53 10.55 1.06 -30.10
C HIS A 53 11.76 1.96 -29.87
N GLY A 54 12.87 1.41 -29.41
CA GLY A 54 14.06 2.19 -29.10
C GLY A 54 14.86 2.67 -30.32
N THR A 55 14.63 2.15 -31.52
CA THR A 55 15.27 2.63 -32.78
C THR A 55 14.37 3.60 -33.52
N GLU A 56 13.06 3.45 -33.36
CA GLU A 56 12.06 4.21 -34.06
C GLU A 56 11.33 5.22 -33.17
N TYR A 57 11.98 5.66 -32.10
CA TYR A 57 11.40 6.59 -31.12
C TYR A 57 10.78 7.82 -31.79
N PHE A 58 11.43 8.34 -32.84
CA PHE A 58 10.89 9.45 -33.62
C PHE A 58 9.51 9.12 -34.22
N THR A 59 9.33 7.90 -34.70
CA THR A 59 8.08 7.44 -35.29
C THR A 59 7.01 7.22 -34.21
N TYR A 60 7.38 6.63 -33.09
CA TYR A 60 6.45 6.33 -31.99
C TYR A 60 5.93 7.59 -31.29
N ILE A 61 6.84 8.53 -31.00
CA ILE A 61 6.56 9.63 -30.08
C ILE A 61 6.49 10.99 -30.80
N CYS A 62 7.39 11.25 -31.76
CA CYS A 62 7.52 12.56 -32.37
C CYS A 62 6.65 12.76 -33.63
N LYS A 63 6.14 11.70 -34.21
CA LYS A 63 5.16 11.75 -35.31
C LYS A 63 3.75 11.74 -34.73
N VAL A 64 2.83 12.43 -35.41
CA VAL A 64 1.42 12.44 -35.04
C VAL A 64 0.85 11.03 -35.12
N GLN A 65 1.17 10.30 -36.18
CA GLN A 65 0.86 8.90 -36.36
C GLN A 65 1.91 8.26 -37.26
N SER A 66 2.29 7.03 -36.96
CA SER A 66 3.20 6.27 -37.81
C SER A 66 2.44 5.61 -38.97
N SER A 67 2.61 6.13 -40.19
CA SER A 67 1.92 5.59 -41.37
C SER A 67 2.56 4.35 -41.98
N ASN A 68 3.76 3.93 -41.53
CA ASN A 68 4.55 2.89 -42.22
C ASN A 68 4.94 1.70 -41.33
N HIS A 69 4.35 1.55 -40.14
CA HIS A 69 4.77 0.57 -39.16
C HIS A 69 3.62 -0.34 -38.67
N SER A 70 2.94 -0.98 -39.62
CA SER A 70 1.88 -1.97 -39.29
C SER A 70 2.37 -3.12 -38.36
N HIS A 71 3.68 -3.27 -38.25
CA HIS A 71 4.32 -4.23 -37.32
C HIS A 71 4.50 -3.69 -35.89
N ALA A 72 4.17 -2.41 -35.65
CA ALA A 72 4.30 -1.81 -34.31
C ALA A 72 3.02 -2.05 -33.48
N PRO A 73 3.15 -2.42 -32.18
CA PRO A 73 1.99 -2.73 -31.32
C PRO A 73 1.02 -1.57 -31.14
N ILE A 74 1.43 -0.35 -31.42
CA ILE A 74 0.60 0.85 -31.32
C ILE A 74 -0.43 0.98 -32.45
N MET A 75 -0.23 0.25 -33.56
CA MET A 75 -1.06 0.34 -34.75
C MET A 75 -2.28 -0.59 -34.67
N PRO A 76 -3.45 -0.17 -35.18
CA PRO A 76 -4.65 -1.03 -35.22
C PRO A 76 -4.44 -2.34 -35.99
N GLU A 77 -3.68 -2.29 -37.07
CA GLU A 77 -3.44 -3.43 -37.98
C GLU A 77 -2.43 -4.46 -37.44
N PHE A 78 -1.81 -4.21 -36.32
CA PHE A 78 -0.88 -5.14 -35.68
C PHE A 78 -1.62 -6.40 -35.24
N ASP A 79 -1.08 -7.58 -35.60
CA ASP A 79 -1.64 -8.87 -35.22
C ASP A 79 -1.14 -9.27 -33.82
N ASP A 80 -1.98 -9.14 -32.81
CA ASP A 80 -1.74 -9.57 -31.43
C ASP A 80 -2.43 -10.88 -31.06
N SER A 81 -2.93 -11.63 -32.05
CA SER A 81 -3.63 -12.90 -31.84
C SER A 81 -2.79 -13.96 -31.11
N SER A 82 -1.47 -13.86 -31.20
CA SER A 82 -0.50 -14.72 -30.50
C SER A 82 -0.17 -14.26 -29.08
N TRP A 83 -0.59 -13.07 -28.67
CA TRP A 83 -0.31 -12.53 -27.36
C TRP A 83 -1.13 -13.23 -26.26
N GLN A 84 -0.60 -13.26 -25.06
CA GLN A 84 -1.29 -13.79 -23.88
C GLN A 84 -2.53 -12.96 -23.56
N LYS A 85 -3.69 -13.60 -23.41
CA LYS A 85 -4.88 -12.93 -22.88
C LYS A 85 -4.76 -12.79 -21.37
N VAL A 86 -4.96 -11.56 -20.88
CA VAL A 86 -4.88 -11.22 -19.46
C VAL A 86 -6.09 -10.40 -19.03
N SER A 87 -6.41 -10.49 -17.76
CA SER A 87 -7.32 -9.56 -17.07
C SER A 87 -6.54 -8.71 -16.10
N LEU A 88 -6.92 -7.44 -15.97
CA LEU A 88 -6.35 -6.53 -14.99
C LEU A 88 -7.08 -6.68 -13.64
N PRO A 89 -6.41 -6.38 -12.53
CA PRO A 89 -5.01 -6.00 -12.41
C PRO A 89 -4.05 -7.14 -12.79
N HIS A 90 -2.89 -6.81 -13.38
CA HIS A 90 -1.90 -7.78 -13.84
C HIS A 90 -0.48 -7.36 -13.43
N ASP A 91 0.26 -8.31 -12.86
CA ASP A 91 1.64 -8.17 -12.45
C ASP A 91 2.44 -9.35 -13.02
N TRP A 92 3.18 -9.13 -14.13
CA TRP A 92 3.94 -10.23 -14.73
C TRP A 92 5.18 -10.63 -13.92
N ALA A 93 5.66 -9.73 -13.04
CA ALA A 93 6.86 -10.02 -12.26
C ALA A 93 6.62 -11.09 -11.20
N VAL A 94 5.37 -11.35 -10.82
CA VAL A 94 5.04 -12.36 -9.80
C VAL A 94 5.48 -13.77 -10.22
N ASP A 95 5.43 -14.08 -11.52
CA ASP A 95 5.76 -15.40 -12.07
C ASP A 95 7.23 -15.54 -12.50
N LEU A 96 8.00 -14.45 -12.50
CA LEU A 96 9.42 -14.50 -12.86
C LEU A 96 10.23 -15.36 -11.87
N PRO A 97 11.33 -15.98 -12.32
CA PRO A 97 12.20 -16.76 -11.44
C PRO A 97 12.91 -15.89 -10.41
N TYR A 98 13.50 -16.53 -9.41
CA TYR A 98 14.35 -15.89 -8.41
C TYR A 98 15.82 -16.16 -8.74
N SER A 99 16.70 -15.19 -8.46
CA SER A 99 18.15 -15.31 -8.58
C SER A 99 18.86 -14.56 -7.47
N LEU A 100 19.90 -15.14 -6.89
CA LEU A 100 20.78 -14.46 -5.93
C LEU A 100 21.41 -13.19 -6.50
N GLU A 101 21.59 -13.11 -7.82
CA GLU A 101 22.17 -11.97 -8.53
C GLU A 101 21.15 -10.84 -8.77
N ALA A 102 19.86 -11.10 -8.53
CA ALA A 102 18.81 -10.11 -8.65
C ALA A 102 18.77 -9.17 -7.45
N SER A 103 17.98 -8.11 -7.55
CA SER A 103 17.84 -7.09 -6.50
C SER A 103 17.32 -7.68 -5.20
N HIS A 104 18.07 -7.48 -4.10
CA HIS A 104 17.64 -7.80 -2.76
C HIS A 104 16.35 -7.04 -2.38
N SER A 105 16.28 -5.77 -2.75
CA SER A 105 15.12 -4.91 -2.49
C SER A 105 13.85 -5.46 -3.10
N HIS A 106 13.93 -5.99 -4.33
CA HIS A 106 12.81 -6.61 -5.03
C HIS A 106 12.62 -8.10 -4.71
N GLY A 107 13.23 -8.60 -3.62
CA GLY A 107 13.07 -9.99 -3.18
C GLY A 107 13.67 -11.00 -4.15
N TYR A 108 14.77 -10.63 -4.80
CA TYR A 108 15.52 -11.50 -5.71
C TYR A 108 14.74 -11.95 -6.96
N LYS A 109 13.71 -11.22 -7.38
CA LYS A 109 13.04 -11.46 -8.67
C LYS A 109 13.93 -11.04 -9.84
N CYS A 110 13.95 -11.86 -10.91
CA CYS A 110 14.72 -11.57 -12.12
C CYS A 110 14.05 -10.48 -12.96
N ILE A 111 14.02 -9.26 -12.43
CA ILE A 111 13.51 -8.05 -13.07
C ILE A 111 14.49 -6.88 -12.82
N GLY A 112 14.32 -5.78 -13.52
CA GLY A 112 15.18 -4.61 -13.40
C GLY A 112 16.28 -4.60 -14.47
N TRP A 113 17.17 -3.63 -14.40
CA TRP A 113 18.20 -3.36 -15.43
C TRP A 113 19.13 -4.54 -15.75
N LYS A 114 19.28 -5.52 -14.82
CA LYS A 114 20.07 -6.74 -15.04
C LYS A 114 19.33 -7.80 -15.85
N TYR A 115 18.02 -7.68 -15.99
CA TYR A 115 17.14 -8.64 -16.65
C TYR A 115 16.24 -7.90 -17.66
N PRO A 116 16.86 -7.27 -18.68
CA PRO A 116 16.14 -6.42 -19.63
C PRO A 116 15.05 -7.17 -20.41
N GLU A 117 15.23 -8.48 -20.59
CA GLU A 117 14.27 -9.39 -21.25
C GLU A 117 12.99 -9.62 -20.46
N ASN A 118 13.00 -9.32 -19.16
CA ASN A 118 11.89 -9.49 -18.23
C ASN A 118 11.28 -8.16 -17.77
N SER A 119 11.81 -7.05 -18.25
CA SER A 119 11.54 -5.74 -17.63
C SER A 119 10.63 -4.83 -18.43
N VAL A 120 10.31 -5.17 -19.68
CA VAL A 120 9.35 -4.43 -20.51
C VAL A 120 8.17 -5.31 -20.85
N GLY A 121 6.97 -4.75 -20.70
CA GLY A 121 5.73 -5.40 -21.10
C GLY A 121 4.88 -4.48 -21.98
N TRP A 122 4.25 -5.07 -22.97
CA TRP A 122 3.30 -4.43 -23.85
C TRP A 122 1.90 -4.97 -23.62
N TYR A 123 0.92 -4.08 -23.54
CA TYR A 123 -0.49 -4.39 -23.45
C TYR A 123 -1.24 -3.82 -24.62
N ARG A 124 -2.30 -4.52 -25.08
CA ARG A 124 -3.25 -3.99 -26.06
C ARG A 124 -4.67 -4.28 -25.61
N LYS A 125 -5.57 -3.34 -25.95
CA LYS A 125 -7.00 -3.46 -25.71
C LYS A 125 -7.77 -2.96 -26.91
N HIS A 126 -8.64 -3.80 -27.44
CA HIS A 126 -9.60 -3.44 -28.49
C HIS A 126 -10.89 -2.89 -27.87
N ILE A 127 -11.38 -1.78 -28.38
CA ILE A 127 -12.59 -1.09 -27.90
C ILE A 127 -13.43 -0.67 -29.12
N GLU A 128 -14.64 -1.18 -29.22
CA GLU A 128 -15.61 -0.69 -30.20
C GLU A 128 -16.29 0.59 -29.70
N ILE A 129 -16.26 1.65 -30.51
CA ILE A 129 -16.94 2.91 -30.23
C ILE A 129 -18.07 3.06 -31.23
N PRO A 130 -19.36 3.11 -30.80
CA PRO A 130 -20.50 3.26 -31.68
C PRO A 130 -20.45 4.54 -32.53
N ALA A 131 -20.99 4.47 -33.75
CA ALA A 131 -21.04 5.63 -34.68
C ALA A 131 -21.87 6.79 -34.12
N GLU A 132 -22.92 6.49 -33.35
CA GLU A 132 -23.80 7.45 -32.68
C GLU A 132 -23.12 8.20 -31.53
N ASP A 133 -21.99 7.73 -31.06
CA ASP A 133 -21.21 8.40 -30.02
C ASP A 133 -20.28 9.51 -30.57
N LYS A 134 -20.34 9.75 -31.88
CA LYS A 134 -19.60 10.88 -32.48
C LYS A 134 -20.10 12.21 -31.92
N GLY A 135 -19.15 13.01 -31.40
CA GLY A 135 -19.45 14.27 -30.72
C GLY A 135 -19.46 14.16 -29.20
N LYS A 136 -19.37 12.95 -28.65
CA LYS A 136 -19.16 12.73 -27.23
C LYS A 136 -17.67 12.78 -26.89
N GLN A 137 -17.35 13.08 -25.62
CA GLN A 137 -16.01 13.06 -25.09
C GLN A 137 -15.67 11.70 -24.48
N PHE A 138 -14.47 11.23 -24.72
CA PHE A 138 -13.94 9.99 -24.17
C PHE A 138 -12.60 10.20 -23.48
N PHE A 139 -12.46 9.61 -22.29
CA PHE A 139 -11.22 9.61 -21.53
C PHE A 139 -10.91 8.18 -21.05
N ILE A 140 -9.63 7.88 -20.91
CA ILE A 140 -9.17 6.66 -20.26
C ILE A 140 -8.33 7.02 -19.04
N GLU A 141 -8.63 6.35 -17.92
CA GLU A 141 -7.89 6.48 -16.66
C GLU A 141 -7.19 5.17 -16.37
N PHE A 142 -5.90 5.26 -16.05
CA PHE A 142 -5.12 4.20 -15.45
C PHE A 142 -4.86 4.58 -13.98
N GLU A 143 -5.38 3.79 -13.05
CA GLU A 143 -5.17 4.03 -11.61
C GLU A 143 -3.72 3.75 -11.18
N GLY A 144 -2.98 2.93 -11.93
CA GLY A 144 -1.56 2.66 -11.71
C GLY A 144 -0.97 1.68 -12.73
N ILE A 145 0.18 2.07 -13.29
CA ILE A 145 1.00 1.25 -14.19
C ILE A 145 2.43 1.28 -13.65
N TYR A 146 2.97 0.15 -13.25
CA TYR A 146 4.37 0.11 -12.80
C TYR A 146 5.27 -0.36 -13.94
N ARG A 147 6.15 0.53 -14.45
CA ARG A 147 6.32 1.99 -14.37
C ARG A 147 6.77 2.51 -15.73
N ASP A 148 7.22 3.79 -15.80
CA ASP A 148 7.68 4.44 -17.05
C ASP A 148 6.76 4.07 -18.22
N SER A 149 5.47 4.36 -18.05
CA SER A 149 4.45 3.96 -19.01
C SER A 149 4.35 4.93 -20.18
N GLU A 150 4.07 4.39 -21.35
CA GLU A 150 3.71 5.14 -22.55
C GLU A 150 2.37 4.60 -23.07
N VAL A 151 1.43 5.49 -23.33
CA VAL A 151 0.05 5.15 -23.73
C VAL A 151 -0.25 5.68 -25.12
N PHE A 152 -0.86 4.84 -25.94
CA PHE A 152 -1.20 5.14 -27.33
C PHE A 152 -2.67 4.79 -27.64
N CYS A 153 -3.28 5.51 -28.57
CA CYS A 153 -4.58 5.18 -29.15
C CYS A 153 -4.48 5.23 -30.66
N ASN A 154 -4.78 4.12 -31.35
CA ASN A 154 -4.78 4.03 -32.83
C ASN A 154 -3.48 4.58 -33.47
N GLY A 155 -2.32 4.30 -32.87
CA GLY A 155 -1.02 4.78 -33.31
C GLY A 155 -0.65 6.19 -32.85
N PHE A 156 -1.52 6.90 -32.16
CA PHE A 156 -1.24 8.24 -31.63
C PHE A 156 -0.74 8.15 -30.17
N TYR A 157 0.36 8.82 -29.89
CA TYR A 157 0.90 8.93 -28.52
C TYR A 157 0.02 9.88 -27.69
N LEU A 158 -0.50 9.38 -26.57
CA LEU A 158 -1.34 10.13 -25.65
C LEU A 158 -0.55 10.81 -24.53
N GLY A 159 0.54 10.18 -24.11
CA GLY A 159 1.36 10.61 -23.00
C GLY A 159 1.97 9.44 -22.24
N GLY A 160 2.66 9.75 -21.14
CA GLY A 160 3.28 8.76 -20.27
C GLY A 160 3.34 9.21 -18.82
N GLU A 161 3.57 8.27 -17.93
CA GLU A 161 3.78 8.50 -16.49
C GLU A 161 4.99 7.71 -16.02
N ARG A 162 5.91 8.42 -15.35
CA ARG A 162 7.16 7.79 -14.87
C ARG A 162 6.97 7.02 -13.57
N SER A 163 6.22 7.59 -12.64
CA SER A 163 5.96 6.92 -11.38
C SER A 163 5.01 5.75 -11.56
N GLY A 164 5.36 4.61 -10.98
CA GLY A 164 4.48 3.46 -10.93
C GLY A 164 3.22 3.67 -10.10
N TYR A 165 3.17 4.72 -9.29
CA TYR A 165 2.12 4.91 -8.27
C TYR A 165 1.14 6.04 -8.60
N ALA A 166 1.45 6.89 -9.56
CA ALA A 166 0.58 7.98 -9.96
C ALA A 166 -0.51 7.50 -10.91
N SER A 167 -1.74 7.96 -10.69
CA SER A 167 -2.84 7.77 -11.64
C SER A 167 -2.67 8.72 -12.83
N SER A 168 -3.08 8.28 -14.01
CA SER A 168 -3.02 9.07 -15.24
C SER A 168 -4.33 9.01 -16.01
N VAL A 169 -4.70 10.15 -16.61
CA VAL A 169 -5.91 10.28 -17.42
C VAL A 169 -5.57 10.86 -18.78
N TYR A 170 -6.03 10.23 -19.84
CA TYR A 170 -5.77 10.64 -21.22
C TYR A 170 -7.07 10.87 -21.98
N THR A 171 -7.10 11.92 -22.82
CA THR A 171 -8.20 12.18 -23.74
C THR A 171 -8.09 11.27 -24.97
N LEU A 172 -9.14 10.53 -25.27
CA LEU A 172 -9.23 9.65 -26.44
C LEU A 172 -9.94 10.31 -27.63
N THR A 173 -10.87 11.21 -27.39
CA THR A 173 -11.81 11.80 -28.36
C THR A 173 -11.22 12.13 -29.74
N PRO A 174 -10.05 12.83 -29.85
CA PRO A 174 -9.49 13.20 -31.15
C PRO A 174 -8.96 12.02 -31.98
N TYR A 175 -8.76 10.86 -31.34
CA TYR A 175 -8.05 9.72 -31.92
C TYR A 175 -8.96 8.53 -32.23
N LEU A 176 -10.26 8.64 -31.93
CA LEU A 176 -11.21 7.52 -32.05
C LEU A 176 -11.76 7.35 -33.47
N ASN A 177 -11.90 6.08 -33.86
CA ASN A 177 -12.68 5.64 -35.02
C ASN A 177 -14.11 5.35 -34.55
N TYR A 178 -15.05 6.22 -34.93
CA TYR A 178 -16.48 6.04 -34.59
C TYR A 178 -17.14 5.06 -35.55
N GLY A 179 -17.85 4.07 -35.04
CA GLY A 179 -18.44 2.96 -35.78
C GLY A 179 -17.47 1.85 -36.12
N GLY A 180 -16.38 1.74 -35.37
CA GLY A 180 -15.36 0.73 -35.58
C GLY A 180 -14.49 0.45 -34.35
N ASP A 181 -13.52 -0.43 -34.55
CA ASP A 181 -12.56 -0.83 -33.53
C ASP A 181 -11.52 0.28 -33.29
N ASN A 182 -11.09 0.35 -32.02
CA ASN A 182 -10.04 1.24 -31.56
C ASN A 182 -9.07 0.45 -30.70
N VAL A 183 -7.79 0.71 -30.83
CA VAL A 183 -6.74 0.03 -30.10
C VAL A 183 -6.08 0.98 -29.10
N ILE A 184 -6.12 0.64 -27.84
CA ILE A 184 -5.29 1.22 -26.80
C ILE A 184 -4.06 0.33 -26.64
N ALA A 185 -2.88 0.90 -26.80
CA ALA A 185 -1.62 0.20 -26.54
C ALA A 185 -0.88 0.87 -25.39
N VAL A 186 -0.26 0.06 -24.52
CA VAL A 186 0.50 0.54 -23.36
C VAL A 186 1.84 -0.19 -23.34
N ARG A 187 2.93 0.57 -23.34
CA ARG A 187 4.26 0.09 -23.02
C ARG A 187 4.55 0.40 -21.57
N CYS A 188 5.12 -0.54 -20.85
CA CYS A 188 5.44 -0.44 -19.44
C CYS A 188 6.88 -0.91 -19.25
N ASP A 189 7.76 -0.07 -18.69
CA ASP A 189 9.20 -0.33 -18.53
C ASP A 189 9.59 -0.36 -17.05
N ALA A 190 9.62 -1.55 -16.46
CA ALA A 190 10.00 -1.81 -15.08
C ALA A 190 11.51 -2.12 -14.93
N SER A 191 12.36 -1.57 -15.78
CA SER A 191 13.82 -1.75 -15.69
C SER A 191 14.48 -0.95 -14.56
N LEU A 192 13.78 0.03 -14.00
CA LEU A 192 14.22 0.85 -12.86
C LEU A 192 13.34 0.60 -11.63
N GLU A 193 13.93 0.74 -10.46
CA GLU A 193 13.26 0.69 -9.17
C GLU A 193 12.82 2.10 -8.75
N GLU A 194 11.74 2.21 -7.96
CA GLU A 194 11.25 3.46 -7.39
C GLU A 194 11.21 3.40 -5.85
N GLY A 195 11.18 2.20 -5.29
CA GLY A 195 11.27 1.89 -3.88
C GLY A 195 12.27 0.78 -3.59
N TRP A 196 12.39 0.40 -2.33
CA TRP A 196 13.30 -0.65 -1.86
C TRP A 196 12.57 -1.92 -1.40
N TYR A 197 11.41 -2.17 -1.98
CA TYR A 197 10.54 -3.32 -1.75
C TYR A 197 10.06 -3.87 -3.11
N TYR A 198 9.31 -4.97 -3.10
CA TYR A 198 8.74 -5.50 -4.32
C TYR A 198 7.65 -4.59 -4.87
N GLU A 199 7.85 -4.12 -6.07
CA GLU A 199 6.98 -3.14 -6.73
C GLU A 199 6.16 -3.76 -7.87
N GLY A 200 6.45 -5.03 -8.23
CA GLY A 200 5.78 -5.69 -9.34
C GLY A 200 6.13 -5.12 -10.70
N ALA A 201 5.29 -5.39 -11.70
CA ALA A 201 5.39 -4.80 -13.03
C ALA A 201 4.08 -4.97 -13.80
N GLY A 202 3.59 -3.90 -14.44
CA GLY A 202 2.41 -3.96 -15.31
C GLY A 202 1.29 -3.01 -14.94
N ILE A 203 0.14 -3.21 -15.56
CA ILE A 203 -1.10 -2.50 -15.22
C ILE A 203 -1.71 -3.17 -14.00
N TYR A 204 -1.30 -2.76 -12.82
CA TYR A 204 -1.58 -3.44 -11.56
C TYR A 204 -2.78 -2.88 -10.77
N ARG A 205 -3.49 -1.90 -11.35
CA ARG A 205 -4.73 -1.32 -10.83
C ARG A 205 -5.79 -1.26 -11.92
N ASN A 206 -6.98 -0.76 -11.59
CA ASN A 206 -8.09 -0.68 -12.52
C ASN A 206 -7.81 0.29 -13.69
N VAL A 207 -8.41 -0.02 -14.84
CA VAL A 207 -8.51 0.88 -15.99
C VAL A 207 -9.98 1.22 -16.23
N ARG A 208 -10.27 2.51 -16.40
CA ARG A 208 -11.65 3.01 -16.61
C ARG A 208 -11.76 3.79 -17.89
N LEU A 209 -12.82 3.52 -18.62
CA LEU A 209 -13.24 4.30 -19.79
C LEU A 209 -14.39 5.21 -19.40
N TYR A 210 -14.24 6.51 -19.62
CA TYR A 210 -15.26 7.52 -19.37
C TYR A 210 -15.85 8.00 -20.67
N LYS A 211 -17.18 8.22 -20.67
CA LYS A 211 -17.95 8.83 -21.77
C LYS A 211 -18.82 9.95 -21.23
N SER A 212 -18.80 11.10 -21.88
CA SER A 212 -19.69 12.22 -21.57
C SER A 212 -20.20 12.90 -22.83
N GLY A 213 -21.19 13.77 -22.70
CA GLY A 213 -21.62 14.69 -23.74
C GLY A 213 -20.62 15.83 -23.98
N PRO A 214 -21.05 16.96 -24.55
CA PRO A 214 -20.14 18.08 -24.88
C PRO A 214 -19.57 18.81 -23.65
N VAL A 215 -20.09 18.55 -22.45
CA VAL A 215 -19.59 19.08 -21.18
C VAL A 215 -19.26 17.92 -20.26
N SER A 216 -18.04 17.87 -19.74
CA SER A 216 -17.56 16.83 -18.84
C SER A 216 -16.96 17.43 -17.58
N MET A 217 -17.21 16.83 -16.41
CA MET A 217 -16.47 17.20 -15.21
C MET A 217 -14.99 16.91 -15.40
N LYS A 218 -14.14 17.85 -15.05
CA LYS A 218 -12.68 17.64 -15.07
C LYS A 218 -12.30 16.60 -14.02
N HIS A 219 -11.54 15.59 -14.42
CA HIS A 219 -11.10 14.51 -13.54
C HIS A 219 -10.43 15.08 -12.29
N TYR A 220 -10.76 14.53 -11.12
CA TYR A 220 -10.25 14.87 -9.79
C TYR A 220 -10.54 16.32 -9.34
N SER A 221 -11.35 17.09 -10.08
CA SER A 221 -11.67 18.47 -9.69
C SER A 221 -12.72 18.55 -8.59
N LEU A 222 -13.56 17.53 -8.41
CA LEU A 222 -14.62 17.53 -7.42
C LEU A 222 -14.06 17.67 -5.99
N LYS A 223 -14.51 18.72 -5.30
CA LYS A 223 -14.14 19.02 -3.93
C LYS A 223 -15.40 19.18 -3.08
N ILE A 224 -15.48 18.39 -2.02
CA ILE A 224 -16.55 18.43 -1.03
C ILE A 224 -16.00 19.10 0.23
N SER A 225 -16.39 20.35 0.47
CA SER A 225 -16.03 21.09 1.67
C SER A 225 -17.07 20.89 2.78
N GLN A 226 -16.73 21.20 4.00
CA GLN A 226 -17.68 21.22 5.12
C GLN A 226 -17.81 22.65 5.63
N LYS A 227 -19.01 23.05 6.01
CA LYS A 227 -19.28 24.36 6.60
C LYS A 227 -19.62 24.24 8.09
N LYS A 228 -19.18 25.21 8.87
CA LYS A 228 -19.62 25.40 10.25
C LYS A 228 -21.03 26.00 10.28
N THR A 229 -21.65 25.98 11.43
CA THR A 229 -23.02 26.56 11.63
C THR A 229 -23.11 28.02 11.28
N ASP A 230 -22.00 28.76 11.33
CA ASP A 230 -21.93 30.17 10.91
C ASP A 230 -21.79 30.37 9.39
N GLY A 231 -21.75 29.27 8.64
CA GLY A 231 -21.60 29.23 7.16
C GLY A 231 -20.17 29.34 6.66
N SER A 232 -19.18 29.52 7.51
CA SER A 232 -17.77 29.53 7.11
C SER A 232 -17.27 28.12 6.83
N ILE A 233 -16.31 27.97 5.90
CA ILE A 233 -15.68 26.68 5.59
C ILE A 233 -14.88 26.21 6.80
N TRP A 234 -15.11 24.97 7.18
CA TRP A 234 -14.34 24.29 8.22
C TRP A 234 -12.93 23.92 7.71
N THR A 235 -11.95 24.09 8.58
CA THR A 235 -10.56 23.66 8.38
C THR A 235 -10.07 22.90 9.60
N VAL A 236 -8.97 22.16 9.49
CA VAL A 236 -8.42 21.41 10.62
C VAL A 236 -7.99 22.31 11.78
N SER A 237 -7.68 23.58 11.52
CA SER A 237 -7.36 24.56 12.56
C SER A 237 -8.57 25.01 13.39
N ASP A 238 -9.79 24.77 12.93
CA ASP A 238 -11.01 25.02 13.70
C ASP A 238 -11.25 23.96 14.77
N GLY A 239 -10.55 22.81 14.68
CA GLY A 239 -10.71 21.68 15.59
C GLY A 239 -12.13 21.10 15.55
N THR A 240 -12.61 20.67 16.72
CA THR A 240 -13.97 20.12 16.87
C THR A 240 -15.02 21.21 16.71
N ALA A 241 -15.94 21.04 15.78
CA ALA A 241 -17.03 21.96 15.50
C ALA A 241 -18.27 21.25 14.96
N ASP A 242 -19.43 21.89 15.05
CA ASP A 242 -20.61 21.43 14.32
C ASP A 242 -20.48 21.83 12.86
N VAL A 243 -20.44 20.82 11.99
CA VAL A 243 -20.26 21.00 10.55
C VAL A 243 -21.31 20.22 9.77
N TYR A 244 -21.55 20.69 8.55
CA TYR A 244 -22.47 20.08 7.60
C TYR A 244 -21.94 20.20 6.17
N VAL A 245 -22.56 19.45 5.26
CA VAL A 245 -22.37 19.54 3.82
C VAL A 245 -23.74 19.78 3.18
N ASP A 246 -23.85 20.82 2.36
CA ASP A 246 -24.97 21.12 1.49
C ASP A 246 -24.48 21.39 0.06
N GLU A 247 -25.38 21.71 -0.87
CA GLU A 247 -25.03 22.01 -2.26
C GLU A 247 -23.95 23.09 -2.40
N SER A 248 -23.96 24.10 -1.52
CA SER A 248 -23.00 25.20 -1.55
C SER A 248 -21.58 24.82 -1.09
N CYS A 249 -21.40 23.59 -0.59
CA CYS A 249 -20.12 22.99 -0.22
C CYS A 249 -19.41 22.28 -1.37
N ILE A 250 -20.08 22.17 -2.54
CA ILE A 250 -19.64 21.37 -3.67
C ILE A 250 -19.03 22.28 -4.73
N ASP A 251 -17.75 22.03 -5.02
CA ASP A 251 -16.98 22.77 -6.01
C ASP A 251 -16.33 21.81 -7.01
N PHE A 252 -16.28 22.18 -8.28
CA PHE A 252 -15.63 21.40 -9.35
C PHE A 252 -15.41 22.25 -10.61
N ASP A 253 -14.46 21.82 -11.42
CA ASP A 253 -14.23 22.32 -12.77
C ASP A 253 -14.89 21.40 -13.80
N TYR A 254 -15.24 21.96 -14.96
CA TYR A 254 -15.66 21.20 -16.12
C TYR A 254 -14.93 21.64 -17.40
N ILE A 255 -14.85 20.73 -18.37
CA ILE A 255 -14.24 20.95 -19.68
C ILE A 255 -15.31 20.90 -20.76
N LEU A 256 -15.10 21.64 -21.82
CA LEU A 256 -15.95 21.68 -23.01
C LEU A 256 -15.27 20.88 -24.12
N ALA A 257 -16.04 20.16 -24.92
CA ALA A 257 -15.53 19.35 -26.02
C ALA A 257 -14.73 20.15 -27.04
N ASP A 258 -15.20 21.36 -27.34
CA ASP A 258 -14.55 22.31 -28.24
C ASP A 258 -15.01 23.75 -27.96
N ALA A 259 -14.45 24.71 -28.71
CA ALA A 259 -14.75 26.14 -28.57
C ALA A 259 -16.16 26.53 -29.07
N ALA A 260 -16.87 25.66 -29.81
CA ALA A 260 -18.23 25.92 -30.27
C ALA A 260 -19.27 25.64 -29.17
N VAL A 261 -18.90 24.91 -28.11
CA VAL A 261 -19.80 24.63 -26.97
C VAL A 261 -19.99 25.91 -26.17
N ASN A 262 -21.20 26.42 -26.15
CA ASN A 262 -21.54 27.67 -25.45
C ASN A 262 -21.61 27.43 -23.91
N ARG A 263 -20.73 28.05 -23.17
CA ARG A 263 -20.65 27.92 -21.70
C ARG A 263 -21.94 28.38 -21.00
N ASP A 264 -22.68 29.35 -21.56
CA ASP A 264 -23.91 29.89 -20.98
C ASP A 264 -25.07 28.89 -21.02
N MET A 265 -24.96 27.82 -21.84
CA MET A 265 -25.95 26.75 -21.93
C MET A 265 -25.66 25.58 -20.98
N VAL A 266 -24.57 25.68 -20.18
CA VAL A 266 -24.22 24.68 -19.19
C VAL A 266 -25.01 24.93 -17.92
N THR A 267 -25.75 23.90 -17.46
CA THR A 267 -26.42 23.91 -16.16
C THR A 267 -26.00 22.71 -15.33
N ARG A 268 -26.22 22.77 -14.02
CA ARG A 268 -25.87 21.70 -13.10
C ARG A 268 -26.99 21.38 -12.12
N GLU A 269 -27.07 20.13 -11.73
CA GLU A 269 -27.88 19.64 -10.62
C GLU A 269 -26.98 18.91 -9.62
N ILE A 270 -27.19 19.19 -8.34
CA ILE A 270 -26.46 18.56 -7.22
C ILE A 270 -27.49 17.87 -6.34
N GLU A 271 -27.25 16.60 -6.05
CA GLU A 271 -28.14 15.81 -5.21
C GLU A 271 -27.32 15.10 -4.13
N ILE A 272 -27.71 15.24 -2.88
CA ILE A 272 -27.15 14.52 -1.74
C ILE A 272 -28.18 13.54 -1.23
N ARG A 273 -27.77 12.27 -1.06
CA ARG A 273 -28.59 11.21 -0.47
C ARG A 273 -27.92 10.66 0.78
N ASP A 274 -28.74 10.29 1.76
CA ASP A 274 -28.28 9.57 2.95
C ASP A 274 -27.98 8.09 2.64
N ALA A 275 -27.52 7.33 3.64
CA ALA A 275 -27.18 5.93 3.48
C ALA A 275 -28.42 5.05 3.14
N GLU A 276 -29.63 5.53 3.44
CA GLU A 276 -30.90 4.89 3.10
C GLU A 276 -31.41 5.31 1.70
N GLY A 277 -30.64 6.12 0.96
CA GLY A 277 -30.96 6.59 -0.39
C GLY A 277 -31.95 7.76 -0.46
N ARG A 278 -32.33 8.35 0.69
CA ARG A 278 -33.25 9.50 0.74
C ARG A 278 -32.51 10.80 0.43
N ARG A 279 -33.11 11.63 -0.41
CA ARG A 279 -32.57 12.98 -0.66
C ARG A 279 -32.59 13.80 0.62
N VAL A 280 -31.48 14.48 0.89
CA VAL A 280 -31.30 15.39 2.05
C VAL A 280 -30.78 16.74 1.55
N GLU A 281 -31.23 17.83 2.18
CA GLU A 281 -30.73 19.17 1.89
C GLU A 281 -29.37 19.41 2.57
N ARG A 282 -29.17 18.76 3.72
CA ARG A 282 -27.93 18.86 4.52
C ARG A 282 -27.50 17.50 5.04
N ALA A 283 -26.22 17.18 4.88
CA ALA A 283 -25.55 16.03 5.47
C ALA A 283 -24.90 16.47 6.79
N GLU A 284 -25.35 15.94 7.92
CA GLU A 284 -24.89 16.35 9.26
C GLU A 284 -24.47 15.16 10.14
N ARG A 285 -24.97 13.95 9.83
CA ARG A 285 -24.60 12.77 10.59
C ARG A 285 -23.13 12.45 10.39
N ARG A 286 -22.42 12.29 11.53
CA ARG A 286 -20.97 12.12 11.53
C ARG A 286 -20.54 10.74 11.07
N TRP A 287 -19.47 10.72 10.31
CA TRP A 287 -18.66 9.53 10.05
C TRP A 287 -17.68 9.34 11.21
N SER A 288 -17.53 8.11 11.71
CA SER A 288 -16.53 7.73 12.72
C SER A 288 -16.08 6.28 12.52
N ILE A 289 -15.06 5.85 13.26
CA ILE A 289 -14.53 4.47 13.25
C ILE A 289 -15.64 3.48 13.58
N ASP A 290 -16.44 3.76 14.61
CA ASP A 290 -17.48 2.85 15.11
C ASP A 290 -18.83 3.01 14.38
N SER A 291 -19.01 4.10 13.64
CA SER A 291 -20.19 4.40 12.83
C SER A 291 -19.78 5.08 11.52
N PRO A 292 -19.28 4.31 10.55
CA PRO A 292 -18.77 4.84 9.29
C PRO A 292 -19.90 5.23 8.33
N TYR A 293 -20.64 6.29 8.68
CA TYR A 293 -21.82 6.75 7.95
C TYR A 293 -21.42 7.55 6.72
N LEU A 294 -21.87 7.09 5.55
CA LEU A 294 -21.56 7.71 4.26
C LEU A 294 -22.81 8.23 3.59
N TYR A 295 -22.67 9.40 3.00
CA TYR A 295 -23.62 10.00 2.07
C TYR A 295 -23.19 9.73 0.63
N THR A 296 -24.13 9.84 -0.31
CA THR A 296 -23.88 9.79 -1.75
C THR A 296 -24.19 11.15 -2.35
N LEU A 297 -23.18 11.75 -2.98
CA LEU A 297 -23.27 12.94 -3.79
C LEU A 297 -23.40 12.53 -5.26
N THR A 298 -24.38 13.07 -5.98
CA THR A 298 -24.48 12.99 -7.44
C THR A 298 -24.51 14.41 -8.02
N VAL A 299 -23.59 14.67 -8.94
CA VAL A 299 -23.55 15.91 -9.75
C VAL A 299 -23.90 15.54 -11.17
N ARG A 300 -24.92 16.22 -11.73
CA ARG A 300 -25.32 16.11 -13.12
C ARG A 300 -25.00 17.40 -13.85
N LEU A 301 -24.34 17.29 -14.99
CA LEU A 301 -24.08 18.41 -15.90
C LEU A 301 -24.99 18.29 -17.11
N PHE A 302 -25.59 19.39 -17.50
CA PHE A 302 -26.45 19.47 -18.67
C PHE A 302 -25.88 20.49 -19.65
N TYR A 303 -26.08 20.24 -20.91
CA TYR A 303 -25.84 21.18 -22.01
C TYR A 303 -27.10 21.32 -22.87
N ASP A 304 -27.58 22.56 -23.04
CA ASP A 304 -28.84 22.87 -23.74
C ASP A 304 -30.04 22.04 -23.22
N GLY A 305 -30.07 21.77 -21.93
CA GLY A 305 -31.10 20.98 -21.25
C GLY A 305 -30.93 19.47 -21.34
N GLU A 306 -30.00 18.96 -22.15
CA GLU A 306 -29.70 17.54 -22.29
C GLU A 306 -28.60 17.11 -21.33
N LEU A 307 -28.72 15.91 -20.72
CA LEU A 307 -27.75 15.38 -19.80
C LEU A 307 -26.41 15.14 -20.52
N SER A 308 -25.34 15.73 -20.00
CA SER A 308 -23.99 15.65 -20.57
C SER A 308 -23.02 14.81 -19.75
N ASP A 309 -23.06 14.89 -18.42
CA ASP A 309 -22.19 14.08 -17.56
C ASP A 309 -22.83 13.82 -16.19
N VAL A 310 -22.46 12.69 -15.56
CA VAL A 310 -22.91 12.32 -14.23
C VAL A 310 -21.72 11.81 -13.44
N VAL A 311 -21.45 12.42 -12.30
CA VAL A 311 -20.41 11.99 -11.36
C VAL A 311 -21.03 11.70 -10.00
N THR A 312 -20.78 10.49 -9.50
CA THR A 312 -21.24 10.06 -8.17
C THR A 312 -20.05 9.79 -7.27
N ARG A 313 -20.09 10.28 -6.02
CA ARG A 313 -19.07 10.05 -5.00
C ARG A 313 -19.72 9.84 -3.64
N ARG A 314 -19.15 8.92 -2.86
CA ARG A 314 -19.49 8.78 -1.44
C ARG A 314 -18.62 9.73 -0.62
N PHE A 315 -19.14 10.23 0.48
CA PHE A 315 -18.40 11.08 1.40
C PHE A 315 -18.94 10.94 2.83
N GLY A 316 -18.12 11.29 3.80
CA GLY A 316 -18.50 11.34 5.21
C GLY A 316 -18.29 12.73 5.81
N VAL A 317 -19.12 13.10 6.76
CA VAL A 317 -19.02 14.36 7.50
C VAL A 317 -18.27 14.10 8.81
N ARG A 318 -17.18 14.81 9.07
CA ARG A 318 -16.38 14.65 10.28
C ARG A 318 -15.54 15.87 10.59
N THR A 319 -15.10 15.99 11.83
CA THR A 319 -14.06 16.94 12.24
C THR A 319 -12.84 16.22 12.78
N LEU A 320 -11.66 16.80 12.56
CA LEU A 320 -10.39 16.36 13.12
C LEU A 320 -9.79 17.50 13.95
N GLU A 321 -9.23 17.14 15.09
CA GLU A 321 -8.43 18.04 15.90
C GLU A 321 -7.14 17.32 16.27
N PHE A 322 -6.02 17.97 16.00
CA PHE A 322 -4.69 17.50 16.37
C PHE A 322 -4.19 18.37 17.52
N SER A 323 -4.21 17.81 18.72
CA SER A 323 -3.82 18.51 19.93
C SER A 323 -2.49 18.00 20.47
N PRO A 324 -1.49 18.87 20.66
CA PRO A 324 -0.21 18.48 21.25
C PRO A 324 -0.33 17.91 22.66
N GLU A 325 -1.42 18.18 23.40
CA GLU A 325 -1.67 17.67 24.74
C GLU A 325 -2.57 16.44 24.78
N LYS A 326 -3.58 16.39 23.87
CA LYS A 326 -4.64 15.38 23.91
C LYS A 326 -4.50 14.30 22.83
N GLY A 327 -3.61 14.52 21.84
CA GLY A 327 -3.49 13.66 20.68
C GLY A 327 -4.55 13.96 19.61
N LEU A 328 -5.03 12.91 18.92
CA LEU A 328 -6.06 13.01 17.88
C LEU A 328 -7.46 12.99 18.50
N LEU A 329 -8.29 13.96 18.10
CA LEU A 329 -9.73 13.92 18.35
C LEU A 329 -10.48 13.78 17.01
N LEU A 330 -11.36 12.81 16.93
CA LEU A 330 -12.31 12.62 15.83
C LEU A 330 -13.70 12.99 16.33
N ASN A 331 -14.30 14.02 15.76
CA ASN A 331 -15.59 14.57 16.21
C ASN A 331 -15.62 14.95 17.71
N GLY A 332 -14.46 15.35 18.26
CA GLY A 332 -14.31 15.72 19.67
C GLY A 332 -13.99 14.56 20.61
N GLU A 333 -14.01 13.33 20.14
CA GLU A 333 -13.66 12.13 20.91
C GLU A 333 -12.20 11.75 20.68
N ALA A 334 -11.47 11.46 21.77
CA ALA A 334 -10.07 11.09 21.68
C ALA A 334 -9.88 9.72 21.05
N VAL A 335 -9.05 9.65 20.01
CA VAL A 335 -8.72 8.43 19.29
C VAL A 335 -7.23 8.16 19.40
N LYS A 336 -6.86 6.97 19.89
CA LYS A 336 -5.49 6.47 19.82
C LYS A 336 -5.32 5.62 18.56
N LEU A 337 -4.41 6.01 17.67
CA LEU A 337 -4.09 5.24 16.47
C LEU A 337 -3.43 3.92 16.85
N ARG A 338 -4.02 2.84 16.39
CA ARG A 338 -3.56 1.46 16.47
C ARG A 338 -3.38 0.97 15.05
N GLY A 339 -2.29 1.45 14.43
CA GLY A 339 -2.09 1.34 13.00
C GLY A 339 -1.13 0.24 12.58
N ALA A 340 -1.16 -0.06 11.30
CA ALA A 340 -0.18 -0.88 10.61
C ALA A 340 0.20 -0.26 9.27
N ASN A 341 1.47 -0.37 8.91
CA ASN A 341 1.95 -0.10 7.57
C ASN A 341 1.52 -1.21 6.62
N MET A 342 1.21 -0.89 5.38
CA MET A 342 0.71 -1.86 4.41
C MET A 342 1.34 -1.67 3.05
N HIS A 343 2.15 -2.66 2.62
CA HIS A 343 2.59 -2.78 1.24
C HIS A 343 1.47 -3.27 0.33
N LEU A 344 1.60 -3.02 -0.98
CA LEU A 344 0.57 -3.37 -1.96
C LEU A 344 0.48 -4.87 -2.25
N ASP A 345 1.58 -5.58 -2.12
CA ASP A 345 1.68 -6.97 -2.59
C ASP A 345 0.95 -7.98 -1.69
N HIS A 346 0.57 -9.09 -2.28
CA HIS A 346 -0.03 -10.24 -1.59
C HIS A 346 0.46 -11.56 -2.18
N ALA A 347 0.43 -12.60 -1.36
CA ALA A 347 0.89 -13.93 -1.74
C ALA A 347 0.23 -14.44 -3.03
N GLY A 348 1.05 -14.82 -4.01
CA GLY A 348 0.61 -15.39 -5.27
C GLY A 348 0.09 -14.39 -6.31
N LEU A 349 -0.13 -13.12 -5.93
CA LEU A 349 -0.69 -12.10 -6.80
C LEU A 349 0.27 -10.94 -7.08
N GLY A 350 1.36 -10.83 -6.29
CA GLY A 350 2.20 -9.64 -6.35
C GLY A 350 1.39 -8.39 -6.00
N VAL A 351 1.56 -7.32 -6.75
CA VAL A 351 0.84 -6.05 -6.56
C VAL A 351 -0.52 -6.00 -7.27
N ALA A 352 -0.85 -7.02 -8.08
CA ALA A 352 -2.14 -7.13 -8.76
C ALA A 352 -3.26 -7.61 -7.82
N VAL A 353 -3.54 -6.83 -6.79
CA VAL A 353 -4.47 -7.15 -5.71
C VAL A 353 -5.91 -6.73 -6.08
N PRO A 354 -6.85 -7.70 -6.22
CA PRO A 354 -8.26 -7.38 -6.47
C PRO A 354 -8.92 -6.65 -5.30
N ASP A 355 -9.99 -5.92 -5.59
CA ASP A 355 -10.70 -5.09 -4.60
C ASP A 355 -11.21 -5.91 -3.39
N GLU A 356 -11.72 -7.13 -3.61
CA GLU A 356 -12.21 -8.02 -2.55
C GLU A 356 -11.11 -8.45 -1.57
N LEU A 357 -9.87 -8.53 -2.06
CA LEU A 357 -8.75 -8.90 -1.21
C LEU A 357 -8.34 -7.75 -0.27
N TRP A 358 -8.53 -6.51 -0.69
CA TRP A 358 -8.38 -5.36 0.22
C TRP A 358 -9.37 -5.45 1.38
N ARG A 359 -10.63 -5.79 1.13
CA ARG A 359 -11.62 -6.03 2.19
C ARG A 359 -11.17 -7.12 3.16
N TYR A 360 -10.62 -8.23 2.65
CA TYR A 360 -10.05 -9.28 3.49
C TYR A 360 -8.92 -8.75 4.36
N ARG A 361 -7.94 -8.06 3.78
CA ARG A 361 -6.77 -7.52 4.52
C ARG A 361 -7.21 -6.54 5.61
N ILE A 362 -8.10 -5.62 5.31
CA ILE A 362 -8.65 -4.64 6.27
C ILE A 362 -9.42 -5.36 7.38
N SER A 363 -10.28 -6.33 7.03
CA SER A 363 -11.04 -7.12 8.02
C SER A 363 -10.11 -7.87 8.98
N ARG A 364 -8.99 -8.43 8.45
CA ARG A 364 -7.99 -9.10 9.31
C ARG A 364 -7.37 -8.14 10.32
N LEU A 365 -7.02 -6.93 9.91
CA LEU A 365 -6.50 -5.91 10.82
C LEU A 365 -7.54 -5.56 11.90
N GLN A 366 -8.78 -5.28 11.52
CA GLN A 366 -9.86 -4.93 12.46
C GLN A 366 -10.19 -6.05 13.46
N GLU A 367 -10.13 -7.31 13.04
CA GLU A 367 -10.32 -8.47 13.93
C GLU A 367 -9.35 -8.47 15.10
N TYR A 368 -8.15 -7.95 14.89
CA TYR A 368 -7.09 -7.86 15.91
C TYR A 368 -6.98 -6.48 16.57
N GLY A 369 -7.95 -5.57 16.30
CA GLY A 369 -8.10 -4.30 16.98
C GLY A 369 -7.37 -3.12 16.36
N PHE A 370 -6.83 -3.26 15.16
CA PHE A 370 -6.33 -2.13 14.38
C PHE A 370 -7.48 -1.20 13.96
N ASN A 371 -7.21 0.10 13.94
CA ASN A 371 -8.15 1.13 13.51
C ASN A 371 -7.56 2.09 12.48
N ALA A 372 -6.31 1.87 12.09
CA ALA A 372 -5.61 2.75 11.14
C ALA A 372 -4.65 1.98 10.23
N ILE A 373 -4.41 2.53 9.04
CA ILE A 373 -3.46 2.04 8.04
C ILE A 373 -2.61 3.22 7.57
N ARG A 374 -1.29 3.01 7.41
CA ARG A 374 -0.43 3.88 6.62
C ARG A 374 -0.08 3.16 5.33
N THR A 375 -0.28 3.82 4.20
CA THR A 375 0.11 3.27 2.90
C THR A 375 1.60 3.44 2.71
N SER A 376 2.35 2.36 2.68
CA SER A 376 3.81 2.41 2.62
C SER A 376 4.31 1.79 1.31
N HIS A 377 5.17 2.48 0.53
CA HIS A 377 5.41 3.93 0.60
C HIS A 377 4.90 4.56 -0.69
N ASN A 378 3.60 4.63 -0.85
CA ASN A 378 2.94 5.14 -2.07
C ASN A 378 1.45 5.37 -1.78
N CYS A 379 0.77 6.12 -2.67
CA CYS A 379 -0.65 6.38 -2.50
C CYS A 379 -1.51 5.10 -2.62
N ALA A 380 -2.58 5.05 -1.83
CA ALA A 380 -3.56 3.98 -1.84
C ALA A 380 -4.21 3.78 -3.22
N SER A 381 -4.78 2.59 -3.48
CA SER A 381 -5.78 2.44 -4.54
C SER A 381 -7.11 3.08 -4.10
N VAL A 382 -7.91 3.55 -5.06
CA VAL A 382 -9.23 4.13 -4.78
C VAL A 382 -10.12 3.12 -4.05
N SER A 383 -10.12 1.86 -4.49
CA SER A 383 -10.91 0.79 -3.86
C SER A 383 -10.51 0.52 -2.40
N MET A 384 -9.21 0.62 -2.07
CA MET A 384 -8.76 0.50 -0.68
C MET A 384 -9.29 1.63 0.19
N LEU A 385 -9.29 2.88 -0.30
CA LEU A 385 -9.83 4.04 0.43
C LEU A 385 -11.35 3.94 0.58
N ASP A 386 -12.06 3.55 -0.48
CA ASP A 386 -13.51 3.30 -0.43
C ASP A 386 -13.87 2.28 0.66
N LEU A 387 -13.06 1.22 0.78
CA LEU A 387 -13.23 0.21 1.82
C LEU A 387 -12.88 0.74 3.23
N CYS A 388 -11.86 1.57 3.36
CA CYS A 388 -11.54 2.22 4.64
C CYS A 388 -12.67 3.16 5.08
N ASP A 389 -13.28 3.88 4.14
CA ASP A 389 -14.46 4.70 4.40
C ASP A 389 -15.66 3.87 4.89
N GLU A 390 -15.94 2.74 4.21
CA GLU A 390 -17.04 1.83 4.58
C GLU A 390 -16.83 1.13 5.92
N MET A 391 -15.59 0.76 6.21
CA MET A 391 -15.26 -0.08 7.35
C MET A 391 -14.81 0.71 8.58
N GLY A 392 -14.69 2.04 8.48
CA GLY A 392 -14.28 2.89 9.60
C GLY A 392 -12.80 2.72 9.96
N VAL A 393 -11.90 2.77 8.98
CA VAL A 393 -10.45 2.66 9.20
C VAL A 393 -9.79 3.97 8.80
N LEU A 394 -9.00 4.56 9.69
CA LEU A 394 -8.27 5.81 9.44
C LEU A 394 -7.05 5.54 8.55
N VAL A 395 -6.69 6.50 7.70
CA VAL A 395 -5.60 6.34 6.74
C VAL A 395 -4.61 7.50 6.82
N ILE A 396 -3.32 7.20 6.87
CA ILE A 396 -2.25 8.09 6.42
C ILE A 396 -1.97 7.71 4.97
N ASP A 397 -2.31 8.60 4.04
CA ASP A 397 -2.05 8.39 2.62
C ASP A 397 -0.72 9.03 2.24
N GLU A 398 0.17 8.25 1.61
CA GLU A 398 1.57 8.63 1.45
C GLU A 398 1.97 8.83 0.00
N ASN A 399 2.64 9.96 -0.28
CA ASN A 399 3.25 10.24 -1.58
C ASN A 399 4.60 9.53 -1.70
N ARG A 400 4.85 8.86 -2.84
CA ARG A 400 6.10 8.10 -3.03
C ARG A 400 7.33 8.99 -3.08
N GLN A 401 7.31 10.06 -3.87
CA GLN A 401 8.49 10.84 -4.18
C GLN A 401 8.57 12.12 -3.34
N PHE A 402 9.66 12.26 -2.60
CA PHE A 402 9.95 13.47 -1.83
C PHE A 402 10.72 14.48 -2.66
N GLY A 403 10.08 15.61 -2.99
CA GLY A 403 10.73 16.66 -3.76
C GLY A 403 9.77 17.72 -4.29
N VAL A 404 10.33 18.78 -4.85
CA VAL A 404 9.61 20.01 -5.24
C VAL A 404 9.75 20.38 -6.71
N ASN A 405 10.29 19.48 -7.55
CA ASN A 405 10.24 19.70 -8.98
C ASN A 405 8.79 19.55 -9.50
N GLN A 406 8.57 20.01 -10.73
CA GLN A 406 7.23 20.05 -11.31
C GLN A 406 6.55 18.68 -11.36
N GLU A 407 7.30 17.63 -11.65
CA GLU A 407 6.78 16.26 -11.74
C GLU A 407 6.37 15.72 -10.37
N GLN A 408 7.25 15.82 -9.37
CA GLN A 408 6.99 15.34 -8.02
C GLN A 408 5.81 16.09 -7.35
N LEU A 409 5.74 17.42 -7.52
CA LEU A 409 4.60 18.20 -7.04
C LEU A 409 3.29 17.86 -7.79
N ARG A 410 3.37 17.48 -9.08
CA ARG A 410 2.21 17.02 -9.83
C ARG A 410 1.70 15.69 -9.26
N GLN A 411 2.58 14.76 -8.94
CA GLN A 411 2.21 13.48 -8.34
C GLN A 411 1.54 13.67 -6.97
N LEU A 412 2.12 14.51 -6.10
CA LEU A 412 1.51 14.88 -4.82
C LEU A 412 0.11 15.51 -5.01
N ARG A 413 -0.03 16.41 -5.98
CA ARG A 413 -1.33 17.02 -6.29
C ARG A 413 -2.34 15.99 -6.78
N ASN A 414 -1.94 15.08 -7.67
CA ASN A 414 -2.80 14.03 -8.18
C ASN A 414 -3.34 13.16 -7.06
N MET A 415 -2.51 12.75 -6.10
CA MET A 415 -2.92 12.00 -4.93
C MET A 415 -3.99 12.78 -4.14
N ILE A 416 -3.70 14.01 -3.75
CA ILE A 416 -4.62 14.82 -2.94
C ILE A 416 -5.93 15.13 -3.67
N ASP A 417 -5.87 15.52 -4.94
CA ASP A 417 -7.06 15.83 -5.74
C ASP A 417 -7.96 14.62 -5.94
N ARG A 418 -7.37 13.43 -6.09
CA ARG A 418 -8.10 12.17 -6.21
C ARG A 418 -8.75 11.77 -4.88
N ASP A 419 -8.01 11.90 -3.75
CA ASP A 419 -8.33 11.22 -2.51
C ASP A 419 -8.91 12.13 -1.42
N ARG A 420 -8.92 13.45 -1.60
CA ARG A 420 -9.36 14.43 -0.58
C ARG A 420 -10.80 14.29 -0.09
N ASN A 421 -11.67 13.60 -0.85
CA ASN A 421 -13.07 13.43 -0.45
C ASN A 421 -13.30 12.20 0.45
N HIS A 422 -12.28 11.36 0.68
CA HIS A 422 -12.36 10.21 1.57
C HIS A 422 -12.30 10.63 3.05
N PRO A 423 -13.34 10.35 3.86
CA PRO A 423 -13.34 10.71 5.28
C PRO A 423 -12.31 9.92 6.10
N SER A 424 -11.92 8.73 5.65
CA SER A 424 -10.91 7.88 6.28
C SER A 424 -9.51 8.49 6.28
N VAL A 425 -9.15 9.26 5.25
CA VAL A 425 -7.84 9.93 5.18
C VAL A 425 -7.76 11.04 6.22
N ILE A 426 -6.77 10.97 7.11
CA ILE A 426 -6.59 11.93 8.23
C ILE A 426 -5.30 12.74 8.15
N LEU A 427 -4.28 12.23 7.45
CA LEU A 427 -2.97 12.86 7.26
C LEU A 427 -2.49 12.62 5.83
N TRP A 428 -1.82 13.64 5.28
CA TRP A 428 -1.08 13.54 4.02
C TRP A 428 0.40 13.37 4.33
N SER A 429 0.96 12.19 4.06
CA SER A 429 2.39 11.96 4.18
C SER A 429 3.11 12.39 2.91
N VAL A 430 4.08 13.30 3.04
CA VAL A 430 4.81 13.87 1.90
C VAL A 430 6.03 13.04 1.50
N GLY A 431 6.36 11.97 2.25
CA GLY A 431 7.45 11.06 1.92
C GLY A 431 7.93 10.24 3.12
N ASN A 432 8.93 9.39 2.89
CA ASN A 432 9.51 8.48 3.86
C ASN A 432 11.03 8.36 3.69
N GLU A 433 11.77 8.46 4.79
CA GLU A 433 13.18 8.08 4.97
C GLU A 433 14.16 8.57 3.89
N GLU A 434 14.14 9.84 3.57
CA GLU A 434 15.14 10.47 2.69
C GLU A 434 16.38 10.87 3.51
N TRP A 435 17.10 9.91 4.00
CA TRP A 435 18.21 10.00 4.98
C TRP A 435 19.21 11.10 4.68
N THR A 436 19.55 11.31 3.41
CA THR A 436 20.54 12.30 3.00
C THR A 436 20.12 13.74 3.27
N VAL A 437 18.83 13.99 3.47
CA VAL A 437 18.27 15.33 3.66
C VAL A 437 17.53 15.53 4.98
N GLU A 438 17.35 14.47 5.77
CA GLU A 438 16.66 14.54 7.07
C GLU A 438 17.39 15.38 8.12
N HIS A 439 18.71 15.51 7.95
CA HIS A 439 19.57 16.34 8.78
C HIS A 439 19.96 17.61 8.02
N GLY A 440 19.21 18.69 8.15
CA GLY A 440 19.60 19.98 7.63
C GLY A 440 18.53 20.78 6.90
N GLU A 441 18.87 22.00 6.62
CA GLU A 441 17.93 23.03 6.10
C GLU A 441 17.29 22.67 4.74
N LYS A 442 18.01 21.90 3.88
CA LYS A 442 17.48 21.52 2.56
C LYS A 442 16.26 20.63 2.68
N GLY A 443 16.32 19.60 3.53
CA GLY A 443 15.17 18.73 3.77
C GLY A 443 14.00 19.48 4.39
N VAL A 444 14.27 20.37 5.35
CA VAL A 444 13.24 21.23 5.95
C VAL A 444 12.55 22.09 4.89
N GLU A 445 13.31 22.73 4.00
CA GLU A 445 12.75 23.58 2.93
C GLU A 445 11.92 22.78 1.93
N ILE A 446 12.36 21.56 1.53
CA ILE A 446 11.60 20.68 0.64
C ILE A 446 10.29 20.27 1.34
N ALA A 447 10.36 19.78 2.58
CA ALA A 447 9.18 19.38 3.34
C ALA A 447 8.19 20.54 3.51
N ARG A 448 8.68 21.75 3.84
CA ARG A 448 7.87 22.95 3.97
C ARG A 448 7.12 23.29 2.68
N ARG A 449 7.78 23.26 1.53
CA ARG A 449 7.14 23.53 0.23
C ARG A 449 6.13 22.45 -0.17
N MET A 450 6.42 21.19 0.14
CA MET A 450 5.43 20.13 -0.06
C MET A 450 4.22 20.31 0.85
N SER A 451 4.42 20.66 2.13
CA SER A 451 3.33 20.99 3.06
C SER A 451 2.51 22.20 2.60
N GLU A 452 3.17 23.24 2.07
CA GLU A 452 2.47 24.40 1.49
C GLU A 452 1.62 23.98 0.27
N ALA A 453 2.11 23.06 -0.56
CA ALA A 453 1.31 22.52 -1.65
C ALA A 453 0.10 21.72 -1.14
N VAL A 454 0.26 20.94 -0.07
CA VAL A 454 -0.86 20.25 0.63
C VAL A 454 -1.90 21.28 1.09
N HIS A 455 -1.48 22.32 1.83
CA HIS A 455 -2.39 23.34 2.36
C HIS A 455 -3.10 24.16 1.27
N GLY A 456 -2.44 24.32 0.11
CA GLY A 456 -3.05 25.00 -1.05
C GLY A 456 -4.23 24.21 -1.64
N MET A 457 -4.27 22.90 -1.44
CA MET A 457 -5.28 22.01 -2.00
C MET A 457 -6.29 21.53 -0.96
N ASP A 458 -5.82 21.20 0.24
CA ASP A 458 -6.65 20.67 1.32
C ASP A 458 -6.23 21.25 2.68
N ARG A 459 -7.10 22.03 3.30
CA ARG A 459 -6.92 22.59 4.64
C ARG A 459 -7.64 21.78 5.73
N THR A 460 -8.20 20.63 5.36
CA THR A 460 -8.96 19.79 6.30
C THR A 460 -8.10 18.71 6.94
N ARG A 461 -6.86 18.56 6.48
CA ARG A 461 -5.88 17.57 6.96
C ARG A 461 -4.49 18.19 7.01
N PRO A 462 -3.71 17.88 8.06
CA PRO A 462 -2.31 18.30 8.14
C PRO A 462 -1.40 17.38 7.33
N SER A 463 -0.19 17.88 7.08
CA SER A 463 0.92 17.12 6.48
C SER A 463 1.74 16.37 7.53
N THR A 464 2.37 15.26 7.14
CA THR A 464 3.35 14.51 7.92
C THR A 464 4.44 13.93 7.02
N TYR A 465 5.44 13.31 7.62
CA TYR A 465 6.55 12.63 6.95
C TYR A 465 7.08 11.51 7.84
N GLY A 466 7.44 10.35 7.28
CA GLY A 466 8.07 9.25 8.01
C GLY A 466 9.56 9.48 8.17
N ASN A 467 10.01 10.06 9.28
CA ASN A 467 11.38 10.48 9.52
C ASN A 467 12.22 9.38 10.18
N ALA A 468 13.28 8.90 9.52
CA ALA A 468 14.15 7.85 10.05
C ALA A 468 15.04 8.36 11.18
N GLY A 469 15.51 9.61 11.13
CA GLY A 469 16.36 10.14 12.18
C GLY A 469 16.59 11.64 12.12
N GLY A 470 16.86 12.23 13.26
CA GLY A 470 17.14 13.67 13.40
C GLY A 470 15.89 14.55 13.51
N PRO A 471 16.04 15.70 14.15
CA PRO A 471 14.90 16.58 14.46
C PRO A 471 14.63 17.64 13.39
N ASP A 472 15.37 17.68 12.27
CA ASP A 472 15.34 18.87 11.42
C ASP A 472 14.18 18.85 10.42
N LEU A 473 14.02 17.81 9.64
CA LEU A 473 13.02 17.74 8.56
C LEU A 473 11.60 17.93 9.06
N VAL A 474 11.31 17.44 10.25
CA VAL A 474 10.00 17.56 10.90
C VAL A 474 9.55 19.01 11.15
N LYS A 475 10.47 19.98 11.13
CA LYS A 475 10.15 21.42 11.19
C LYS A 475 9.36 21.87 9.95
N GLY A 476 9.49 21.15 8.84
CA GLY A 476 8.82 21.43 7.57
C GLY A 476 7.43 20.85 7.41
N VAL A 477 6.94 20.02 8.34
CA VAL A 477 5.61 19.40 8.32
C VAL A 477 4.77 19.77 9.54
N ASP A 478 3.46 19.54 9.51
CA ASP A 478 2.55 19.92 10.60
C ASP A 478 2.61 18.93 11.76
N VAL A 479 2.49 17.64 11.46
CA VAL A 479 2.54 16.55 12.44
C VAL A 479 3.88 15.85 12.35
N PHE A 480 4.52 15.69 13.47
CA PHE A 480 5.81 15.04 13.58
C PHE A 480 5.67 13.52 13.45
N GLY A 481 5.89 12.97 12.24
CA GLY A 481 6.03 11.56 12.01
C GLY A 481 7.48 11.11 12.19
N TYR A 482 7.68 9.95 12.83
CA TYR A 482 9.02 9.38 12.98
C TYR A 482 8.95 7.86 12.95
N ASN A 483 10.03 7.27 12.47
CA ASN A 483 10.19 5.82 12.39
C ASN A 483 11.06 5.34 13.57
N TYR A 484 10.58 4.36 14.29
CA TYR A 484 11.23 3.65 15.39
C TYR A 484 11.65 4.49 16.61
N ILE A 485 10.97 4.26 17.72
CA ILE A 485 11.30 4.87 19.04
C ILE A 485 12.71 4.53 19.53
N VAL A 486 13.30 3.46 19.03
CA VAL A 486 14.69 3.08 19.39
C VAL A 486 15.74 3.96 18.72
N GLN A 487 15.37 4.63 17.61
CA GLN A 487 16.25 5.53 16.86
C GLN A 487 16.00 7.00 17.19
N ASN A 488 14.81 7.33 17.69
CA ASN A 488 14.35 8.68 17.88
C ASN A 488 14.05 8.97 19.37
N PRO A 489 14.63 10.00 19.97
CA PRO A 489 14.35 10.41 21.34
C PRO A 489 13.02 11.20 21.40
N VAL A 490 11.89 10.51 21.21
CA VAL A 490 10.56 11.08 21.03
C VAL A 490 10.12 12.03 22.14
N ASP A 491 10.42 11.68 23.40
CA ASP A 491 10.09 12.53 24.57
C ASP A 491 10.90 13.83 24.54
N GLU A 492 12.13 13.80 24.04
CA GLU A 492 12.94 15.00 23.86
C GLU A 492 12.41 15.85 22.71
N TYR A 493 12.01 15.24 21.61
CA TYR A 493 11.41 15.97 20.49
C TYR A 493 10.11 16.65 20.89
N HIS A 494 9.23 15.97 21.62
CA HIS A 494 8.02 16.58 22.16
C HIS A 494 8.34 17.77 23.12
N ARG A 495 9.40 17.66 23.90
CA ARG A 495 9.86 18.76 24.77
C ARG A 495 10.45 19.94 23.98
N LEU A 496 11.12 19.67 22.85
CA LEU A 496 11.73 20.70 21.98
C LEU A 496 10.70 21.41 21.11
N TYR A 497 9.64 20.69 20.70
CA TYR A 497 8.57 21.17 19.83
C TYR A 497 7.21 20.89 20.46
N PRO A 498 6.90 21.55 21.60
CA PRO A 498 5.69 21.26 22.38
C PRO A 498 4.40 21.63 21.64
N GLU A 499 4.47 22.43 20.57
CA GLU A 499 3.36 22.81 19.71
C GLU A 499 3.04 21.75 18.66
N LYS A 500 3.91 20.76 18.46
CA LYS A 500 3.73 19.72 17.44
C LYS A 500 3.13 18.45 17.99
N CYS A 501 2.13 17.93 17.29
CA CYS A 501 1.66 16.56 17.49
C CYS A 501 2.69 15.57 16.96
N VAL A 502 2.76 14.38 17.56
CA VAL A 502 3.69 13.31 17.20
C VAL A 502 2.97 12.01 16.90
N VAL A 503 3.44 11.29 15.89
CA VAL A 503 2.95 9.96 15.50
C VAL A 503 4.11 9.04 15.16
N GLY A 504 4.06 7.80 15.63
CA GLY A 504 4.98 6.75 15.18
C GLY A 504 4.53 6.23 13.83
N THR A 505 5.17 6.71 12.77
CA THR A 505 4.84 6.33 11.39
C THR A 505 5.30 4.92 11.06
N GLU A 506 6.39 4.46 11.68
CA GLU A 506 6.82 3.06 11.66
C GLU A 506 7.33 2.64 13.03
N GLU A 507 6.84 1.51 13.52
CA GLU A 507 7.28 0.98 14.80
C GLU A 507 7.54 -0.52 14.76
N THR A 508 8.64 -0.89 15.40
CA THR A 508 8.91 -2.25 15.86
C THR A 508 8.81 -3.34 14.80
N SER A 509 9.79 -3.40 13.89
CA SER A 509 9.98 -4.46 12.89
C SER A 509 10.35 -5.78 13.55
N GLY A 510 9.42 -6.54 14.12
CA GLY A 510 9.84 -7.59 15.03
C GLY A 510 9.14 -8.93 15.01
N ALA A 511 8.10 -9.15 14.19
CA ALA A 511 7.25 -10.32 14.36
C ALA A 511 7.86 -11.67 13.92
N GLY A 512 8.85 -11.71 13.03
CA GLY A 512 9.52 -12.94 12.58
C GLY A 512 8.65 -13.86 11.70
N THR A 513 9.14 -15.06 11.44
CA THR A 513 8.45 -16.08 10.63
C THR A 513 7.36 -16.77 11.43
N ARG A 514 6.13 -16.84 10.89
CA ARG A 514 5.00 -17.49 11.58
C ARG A 514 5.30 -18.92 11.98
N GLY A 515 5.12 -19.23 13.28
CA GLY A 515 5.31 -20.57 13.85
C GLY A 515 6.76 -21.04 13.93
N VAL A 516 7.71 -20.11 13.76
CA VAL A 516 9.15 -20.40 13.88
C VAL A 516 9.66 -19.96 15.23
N TYR A 517 10.24 -20.90 15.95
CA TYR A 517 10.72 -20.70 17.33
C TYR A 517 12.26 -20.86 17.46
N ARG A 518 12.93 -20.94 16.34
CA ARG A 518 14.39 -20.94 16.21
C ARG A 518 14.77 -20.40 14.86
N THR A 519 15.68 -19.44 14.80
CA THR A 519 16.20 -18.91 13.54
C THR A 519 16.94 -19.99 12.75
N VAL A 520 16.65 -20.11 11.46
CA VAL A 520 17.22 -21.08 10.53
C VAL A 520 17.62 -20.35 9.25
N PRO A 521 18.82 -19.71 9.24
CA PRO A 521 19.23 -18.80 8.15
C PRO A 521 19.23 -19.47 6.78
N GLU A 522 19.60 -20.74 6.68
CA GLU A 522 19.62 -21.50 5.42
C GLU A 522 18.22 -21.72 4.82
N LYS A 523 17.16 -21.45 5.57
CA LYS A 523 15.77 -21.46 5.10
C LYS A 523 15.17 -20.07 5.03
N GLY A 524 15.91 -19.04 5.39
CA GLY A 524 15.40 -17.69 5.49
C GLY A 524 14.36 -17.51 6.62
N TRP A 525 14.38 -18.35 7.66
CA TRP A 525 13.43 -18.29 8.77
C TRP A 525 14.04 -17.60 9.97
N MET A 526 13.30 -16.71 10.61
CA MET A 526 13.73 -16.00 11.79
C MET A 526 12.71 -16.07 12.93
N VAL A 527 13.22 -16.14 14.14
CA VAL A 527 12.42 -15.96 15.36
C VAL A 527 12.07 -14.49 15.52
N PRO A 528 10.94 -14.13 16.16
CA PRO A 528 10.64 -12.74 16.50
C PRO A 528 11.79 -12.02 17.21
N LEU A 529 12.09 -10.77 16.85
CA LEU A 529 13.21 -9.99 17.38
C LEU A 529 13.11 -9.75 18.89
N ASN A 530 11.91 -9.68 19.46
CA ASN A 530 11.66 -9.61 20.89
C ASN A 530 12.32 -10.72 21.72
N ARG A 531 12.79 -11.78 21.06
CA ARG A 531 13.41 -12.94 21.71
C ARG A 531 14.92 -13.01 21.51
N ILE A 532 15.48 -12.07 20.79
CA ILE A 532 16.92 -11.96 20.53
C ILE A 532 17.62 -11.11 21.60
N ASP A 533 16.94 -10.78 22.67
CA ASP A 533 17.48 -10.12 23.89
C ASP A 533 18.27 -8.81 23.66
N THR A 534 17.96 -8.08 22.61
CA THR A 534 18.60 -6.79 22.35
C THR A 534 18.05 -5.67 23.23
N LEU A 535 16.89 -5.88 23.86
CA LEU A 535 16.19 -4.90 24.71
C LEU A 535 15.82 -5.51 26.09
N GLY A 536 16.57 -6.45 26.60
CA GLY A 536 16.33 -7.00 27.96
C GLY A 536 15.04 -7.85 28.04
N ARG A 537 14.80 -8.74 27.09
CA ARG A 537 13.63 -9.65 27.02
C ARG A 537 12.27 -8.95 26.89
N VAL A 538 12.24 -7.78 26.31
CA VAL A 538 10.99 -7.08 25.98
C VAL A 538 10.55 -7.48 24.59
N ASN A 539 9.29 -7.91 24.45
CA ASN A 539 8.66 -8.03 23.14
C ASN A 539 8.59 -6.63 22.51
N VAL A 540 9.23 -6.43 21.35
CA VAL A 540 9.29 -5.10 20.73
C VAL A 540 7.90 -4.61 20.32
N ILE A 541 6.98 -5.50 19.90
CA ILE A 541 5.58 -5.17 19.62
C ILE A 541 4.87 -4.70 20.91
N GLU A 542 5.07 -5.43 22.02
CA GLU A 542 4.58 -5.06 23.33
C GLU A 542 5.17 -3.73 23.81
N TYR A 543 6.48 -3.53 23.61
CA TYR A 543 7.16 -2.29 23.98
C TYR A 543 6.60 -1.08 23.23
N GLY A 544 6.41 -1.19 21.90
CA GLY A 544 5.84 -0.14 21.08
C GLY A 544 4.47 0.29 21.60
N TRP A 545 3.54 -0.65 21.78
CA TRP A 545 2.22 -0.30 22.32
C TRP A 545 2.28 0.36 23.69
N LYS A 546 3.04 -0.20 24.62
CA LYS A 546 3.19 0.37 25.97
C LYS A 546 3.77 1.78 25.96
N PHE A 547 4.70 2.05 25.05
CA PHE A 547 5.29 3.37 24.88
C PHE A 547 4.22 4.42 24.52
N TYR A 548 3.42 4.15 23.49
CA TYR A 548 2.39 5.10 23.02
C TYR A 548 1.17 5.16 23.94
N LYS A 549 0.80 4.05 24.57
CA LYS A 549 -0.29 4.02 25.55
C LYS A 549 0.01 4.92 26.77
N ALA A 550 1.26 4.99 27.21
CA ALA A 550 1.69 5.82 28.33
C ALA A 550 1.77 7.32 27.99
N ARG A 551 1.61 7.71 26.71
CA ARG A 551 1.75 9.09 26.23
C ARG A 551 0.45 9.57 25.59
N PRO A 552 -0.47 10.20 26.37
CA PRO A 552 -1.76 10.66 25.82
C PRO A 552 -1.60 11.68 24.68
N TRP A 553 -0.55 12.48 24.72
CA TRP A 553 -0.22 13.48 23.70
C TRP A 553 0.23 12.88 22.37
N GLY A 554 0.80 11.66 22.33
CA GLY A 554 1.14 10.97 21.10
C GLY A 554 -0.12 10.46 20.38
N LEU A 555 -0.23 10.67 19.07
CA LEU A 555 -1.40 10.21 18.29
C LEU A 555 -1.57 8.70 18.30
N GLY A 556 -0.47 7.95 18.36
CA GLY A 556 -0.40 6.49 18.31
C GLY A 556 0.73 6.02 17.42
N LEU A 557 0.62 4.80 16.90
CA LEU A 557 1.67 4.16 16.11
C LEU A 557 1.12 3.39 14.92
N PHE A 558 2.01 3.13 13.96
CA PHE A 558 1.81 2.21 12.85
C PHE A 558 2.90 1.15 12.87
N TYR A 559 2.55 -0.11 13.15
CA TYR A 559 3.53 -1.20 13.16
C TYR A 559 4.11 -1.46 11.77
N TRP A 560 5.41 -1.72 11.69
CA TRP A 560 6.10 -2.22 10.53
C TRP A 560 6.19 -3.76 10.59
N THR A 561 5.31 -4.54 9.91
CA THR A 561 4.18 -4.10 9.09
C THR A 561 2.91 -4.86 9.48
N GLY A 562 1.79 -4.57 8.83
CA GLY A 562 0.56 -5.36 9.02
C GLY A 562 0.72 -6.78 8.47
N PHE A 563 1.23 -6.91 7.25
CA PHE A 563 1.45 -8.19 6.57
C PHE A 563 2.91 -8.32 6.16
N ASP A 564 3.43 -9.56 6.12
CA ASP A 564 4.67 -9.83 5.42
C ASP A 564 4.54 -9.41 3.96
N TYR A 565 5.64 -8.98 3.37
CA TYR A 565 5.69 -8.54 1.98
C TYR A 565 6.93 -9.08 1.28
N ARG A 566 6.93 -9.11 -0.03
CA ARG A 566 8.09 -9.49 -0.83
C ARG A 566 9.06 -8.33 -0.95
N GLY A 567 10.32 -8.67 -1.13
CA GLY A 567 11.40 -7.69 -1.08
C GLY A 567 11.88 -7.46 0.35
N GLU A 568 12.97 -6.74 0.46
CA GLU A 568 13.53 -6.31 1.74
C GLU A 568 13.60 -7.42 2.81
N PRO A 569 14.23 -8.58 2.52
CA PRO A 569 14.19 -9.74 3.42
C PRO A 569 15.02 -9.59 4.70
N ASN A 570 15.29 -8.37 5.11
CA ASN A 570 16.08 -8.06 6.31
C ASN A 570 15.48 -8.64 7.60
N PRO A 571 16.31 -8.95 8.57
CA PRO A 571 17.78 -9.01 8.57
C PRO A 571 18.32 -10.27 7.86
N MET A 572 17.45 -11.10 7.32
CA MET A 572 17.82 -12.28 6.56
C MET A 572 18.34 -11.88 5.18
N LYS A 573 19.02 -12.80 4.53
CA LYS A 573 19.49 -12.73 3.16
C LYS A 573 18.98 -13.94 2.41
N TRP A 574 19.36 -14.10 1.14
CA TRP A 574 19.06 -15.31 0.40
C TRP A 574 19.24 -16.58 1.28
N PRO A 575 18.27 -17.50 1.31
CA PRO A 575 17.11 -17.67 0.41
C PRO A 575 15.82 -16.96 0.89
N ALA A 576 15.86 -16.08 1.87
CA ALA A 576 14.70 -15.27 2.17
C ALA A 576 14.43 -14.29 1.02
N THR A 577 13.19 -14.22 0.55
CA THR A 577 12.78 -13.39 -0.57
C THR A 577 11.78 -12.29 -0.20
N GLY A 578 11.49 -12.17 1.08
CA GLY A 578 10.57 -11.16 1.59
C GLY A 578 10.78 -10.87 3.06
N SER A 579 10.31 -9.72 3.47
CA SER A 579 10.26 -9.27 4.85
C SER A 579 9.30 -10.13 5.67
N GLN A 580 9.67 -10.40 6.93
CA GLN A 580 8.91 -11.22 7.85
C GLN A 580 8.49 -10.40 9.09
N PHE A 581 8.45 -9.08 8.97
CA PHE A 581 8.10 -8.15 10.04
C PHE A 581 6.59 -8.03 10.26
N GLY A 582 5.78 -8.52 9.33
CA GLY A 582 4.33 -8.45 9.41
C GLY A 582 3.74 -9.06 10.69
N ILE A 583 2.69 -8.44 11.21
CA ILE A 583 1.86 -9.01 12.29
C ILE A 583 1.10 -10.25 11.78
N PHE A 584 0.76 -10.24 10.50
CA PHE A 584 0.25 -11.39 9.76
C PHE A 584 1.30 -11.86 8.76
N ASP A 585 1.29 -13.16 8.45
CA ASP A 585 2.14 -13.67 7.37
C ASP A 585 1.67 -13.17 6.00
N TYR A 586 2.42 -13.52 4.96
CA TYR A 586 2.17 -13.07 3.59
C TYR A 586 0.79 -13.48 3.02
N CYS A 587 0.14 -14.49 3.59
CA CYS A 587 -1.22 -14.92 3.25
C CYS A 587 -2.29 -14.34 4.20
N GLY A 588 -1.92 -13.59 5.23
CA GLY A 588 -2.84 -13.02 6.20
C GLY A 588 -3.16 -13.92 7.40
N PHE A 589 -2.38 -14.99 7.65
CA PHE A 589 -2.51 -15.76 8.87
C PHE A 589 -1.81 -15.05 10.04
N PRO A 590 -2.42 -15.01 11.23
CA PRO A 590 -1.88 -14.28 12.37
C PRO A 590 -0.60 -14.95 12.89
N LYS A 591 0.37 -14.14 13.27
CA LYS A 591 1.53 -14.56 14.05
C LYS A 591 1.24 -14.42 15.54
N ASP A 592 2.14 -14.89 16.40
CA ASP A 592 1.95 -14.85 17.86
C ASP A 592 1.69 -13.42 18.38
N GLU A 593 2.36 -12.44 17.80
CA GLU A 593 2.26 -11.01 18.14
C GLU A 593 0.88 -10.42 17.85
N ALA A 594 0.17 -10.93 16.82
CA ALA A 594 -1.20 -10.53 16.53
C ALA A 594 -2.12 -10.81 17.73
N PHE A 595 -1.92 -11.93 18.42
CA PHE A 595 -2.72 -12.29 19.59
C PHE A 595 -2.38 -11.44 20.82
N TYR A 596 -1.14 -10.94 20.93
CA TYR A 596 -0.81 -9.91 21.91
C TYR A 596 -1.62 -8.65 21.67
N LEU A 597 -1.66 -8.16 20.42
CA LEU A 597 -2.39 -6.96 20.06
C LEU A 597 -3.90 -7.15 20.25
N LYS A 598 -4.44 -8.32 19.87
CA LYS A 598 -5.84 -8.64 20.13
C LYS A 598 -6.16 -8.57 21.64
N ALA A 599 -5.32 -9.13 22.48
CA ALA A 599 -5.49 -9.07 23.93
C ALA A 599 -5.35 -7.64 24.49
N ALA A 600 -4.51 -6.80 23.89
CA ALA A 600 -4.30 -5.41 24.33
C ALA A 600 -5.39 -4.43 23.87
N TRP A 601 -6.08 -4.74 22.76
CA TRP A 601 -6.94 -3.79 22.04
C TRP A 601 -8.41 -4.17 21.93
N LYS A 602 -8.77 -5.42 22.28
CA LYS A 602 -10.15 -5.92 22.26
C LYS A 602 -10.59 -6.28 23.67
N ASP A 603 -11.87 -6.07 23.95
CA ASP A 603 -12.49 -6.44 25.22
C ASP A 603 -12.90 -7.91 25.27
N GLU A 604 -13.04 -8.55 24.13
CA GLU A 604 -13.38 -9.95 24.00
C GLU A 604 -12.34 -10.84 24.69
N PRO A 605 -12.72 -11.72 25.64
CA PRO A 605 -11.77 -12.60 26.33
C PRO A 605 -10.95 -13.44 25.35
N SER A 606 -9.65 -13.35 25.48
CA SER A 606 -8.72 -14.07 24.61
C SER A 606 -7.53 -14.62 25.36
N VAL A 607 -7.02 -15.76 24.88
CA VAL A 607 -5.80 -16.37 25.41
C VAL A 607 -5.05 -17.08 24.28
N HIS A 608 -3.74 -16.88 24.23
CA HIS A 608 -2.88 -17.50 23.23
C HIS A 608 -1.56 -17.97 23.86
N ILE A 609 -1.05 -19.13 23.39
CA ILE A 609 0.24 -19.68 23.79
C ILE A 609 1.23 -19.54 22.62
N CYS A 610 2.38 -18.96 22.90
CA CYS A 610 3.49 -18.82 21.95
C CYS A 610 4.63 -19.75 22.34
N GLY A 611 5.22 -20.41 21.38
CA GLY A 611 6.39 -21.25 21.63
C GLY A 611 6.11 -22.75 21.51
N PRO A 612 7.01 -23.61 22.00
CA PRO A 612 8.07 -23.34 22.98
C PRO A 612 9.33 -22.70 22.40
N TYR A 613 9.90 -21.78 23.16
CA TYR A 613 11.18 -21.15 22.88
C TYR A 613 12.22 -21.64 23.88
N GLY A 614 13.06 -22.60 23.49
CA GLY A 614 14.12 -23.11 24.37
C GLY A 614 13.63 -23.68 25.72
N GLY A 615 12.40 -24.25 25.74
CA GLY A 615 11.81 -24.78 26.98
C GLY A 615 10.94 -23.75 27.74
N GLU A 616 10.64 -22.62 27.15
CA GLU A 616 9.70 -21.62 27.69
C GLU A 616 8.53 -21.42 26.73
N VAL A 617 7.33 -21.21 27.26
CA VAL A 617 6.15 -20.73 26.53
C VAL A 617 5.76 -19.37 27.07
N TRP A 618 5.31 -18.51 26.18
CA TRP A 618 4.72 -17.23 26.52
C TRP A 618 3.22 -17.30 26.34
N VAL A 619 2.49 -16.58 27.18
CA VAL A 619 1.02 -16.56 27.12
C VAL A 619 0.56 -15.12 27.10
N TYR A 620 -0.22 -14.78 26.07
CA TYR A 620 -0.93 -13.52 25.93
C TYR A 620 -2.39 -13.70 26.31
N SER A 621 -2.96 -12.77 27.06
CA SER A 621 -4.38 -12.78 27.43
C SER A 621 -4.81 -11.42 27.96
N ASN A 622 -6.10 -11.10 27.79
CA ASN A 622 -6.76 -9.97 28.47
C ASN A 622 -7.64 -10.44 29.65
N CYS A 623 -7.58 -11.72 30.03
CA CYS A 623 -8.27 -12.22 31.19
C CYS A 623 -7.48 -11.91 32.48
N ASP A 624 -8.16 -11.85 33.63
CA ASP A 624 -7.50 -11.56 34.92
C ASP A 624 -6.45 -12.58 35.33
N GLU A 625 -6.72 -13.85 35.04
CA GLU A 625 -5.87 -14.98 35.42
C GLU A 625 -5.79 -16.04 34.32
N VAL A 626 -4.63 -16.69 34.26
CA VAL A 626 -4.38 -17.79 33.32
C VAL A 626 -3.81 -18.98 34.06
N ARG A 627 -4.28 -20.18 33.73
CA ARG A 627 -3.73 -21.44 34.19
C ARG A 627 -3.14 -22.22 33.03
N LEU A 628 -1.88 -22.61 33.15
CA LEU A 628 -1.21 -23.43 32.14
C LEU A 628 -1.21 -24.90 32.54
N TYR A 629 -1.38 -25.77 31.55
CA TYR A 629 -1.29 -27.22 31.68
C TYR A 629 -0.22 -27.75 30.72
N GLU A 630 0.57 -28.69 31.17
CA GLU A 630 1.49 -29.46 30.34
C GLU A 630 1.11 -30.93 30.38
N SER A 631 0.77 -31.51 29.24
CA SER A 631 0.31 -32.90 29.11
C SER A 631 -0.80 -33.26 30.12
N GLY A 632 -1.73 -32.34 30.37
CA GLY A 632 -2.82 -32.48 31.32
C GLY A 632 -2.48 -32.16 32.79
N LYS A 633 -1.21 -31.95 33.12
CA LYS A 633 -0.79 -31.56 34.46
C LYS A 633 -0.72 -30.04 34.59
N SER A 634 -1.38 -29.48 35.61
CA SER A 634 -1.35 -28.03 35.85
C SER A 634 0.04 -27.57 36.28
N LEU A 635 0.55 -26.54 35.61
CA LEU A 635 1.76 -25.79 35.97
C LEU A 635 1.45 -24.54 36.81
N GLY A 636 0.23 -24.45 37.33
CA GLY A 636 -0.23 -23.36 38.17
C GLY A 636 -1.07 -22.31 37.47
N ARG A 637 -1.66 -21.46 38.30
CA ARG A 637 -2.45 -20.29 37.91
C ARG A 637 -1.66 -19.02 38.26
N ARG A 638 -1.70 -18.03 37.35
CA ARG A 638 -1.02 -16.74 37.55
C ARG A 638 -1.93 -15.60 37.13
N LYS A 639 -1.82 -14.48 37.81
CA LYS A 639 -2.47 -13.23 37.44
C LYS A 639 -1.81 -12.65 36.20
N MET A 640 -2.60 -12.22 35.20
CA MET A 640 -2.08 -11.56 34.01
C MET A 640 -1.60 -10.14 34.31
N PRO A 641 -0.42 -9.74 33.82
CA PRO A 641 -0.05 -8.34 33.78
C PRO A 641 -0.87 -7.61 32.71
N HIS A 642 -1.27 -6.38 32.98
CA HIS A 642 -1.89 -5.54 31.96
C HIS A 642 -0.92 -5.25 30.81
N ASP A 643 -1.41 -5.44 29.55
CA ASP A 643 -0.64 -5.24 28.32
C ASP A 643 0.70 -5.97 28.32
N GLY A 644 0.76 -7.15 28.92
CA GLY A 644 1.99 -7.91 29.06
C GLY A 644 1.78 -9.39 28.74
N HIS A 645 2.76 -10.18 29.13
CA HIS A 645 2.73 -11.63 28.95
C HIS A 645 3.16 -12.37 30.21
N LEU A 646 2.86 -13.67 30.24
CA LEU A 646 3.34 -14.60 31.27
C LEU A 646 4.28 -15.61 30.62
N VAL A 647 5.33 -15.99 31.34
CA VAL A 647 6.29 -17.01 30.89
C VAL A 647 6.25 -18.20 31.80
N TRP A 648 6.16 -19.42 31.26
CA TRP A 648 6.28 -20.68 31.97
C TRP A 648 7.43 -21.53 31.39
N LYS A 649 8.14 -22.22 32.25
CA LYS A 649 9.06 -23.29 31.85
C LYS A 649 8.25 -24.55 31.57
N VAL A 650 8.52 -25.19 30.45
CA VAL A 650 7.86 -26.43 29.99
C VAL A 650 8.95 -27.45 29.63
N SER A 651 8.60 -28.74 29.69
CA SER A 651 9.50 -29.78 29.19
C SER A 651 9.55 -29.73 27.66
N SER A 652 10.71 -30.01 27.08
CA SER A 652 10.92 -29.94 25.63
C SER A 652 10.02 -30.95 24.82
N SER A 653 9.39 -31.90 25.50
CA SER A 653 8.51 -32.94 24.93
C SER A 653 7.04 -32.78 25.29
N GLY A 654 6.68 -31.81 26.14
CA GLY A 654 5.32 -31.64 26.63
C GLY A 654 4.40 -30.89 25.67
N ARG A 655 3.11 -31.27 25.66
CA ARG A 655 2.06 -30.47 25.03
C ARG A 655 1.56 -29.45 26.04
N ALA A 656 1.63 -28.18 25.72
CA ALA A 656 1.05 -27.13 26.56
C ALA A 656 -0.38 -26.82 26.14
N ALA A 657 -1.25 -26.61 27.12
CA ALA A 657 -2.61 -26.11 26.96
C ALA A 657 -2.89 -25.03 28.01
N VAL A 658 -3.69 -24.04 27.67
CA VAL A 658 -4.04 -22.95 28.57
C VAL A 658 -5.54 -22.86 28.77
N SER A 659 -5.96 -22.46 29.98
CA SER A 659 -7.34 -22.04 30.25
C SER A 659 -7.34 -20.66 30.90
N SER A 660 -8.26 -19.81 30.50
CA SER A 660 -8.50 -18.49 31.08
C SER A 660 -9.75 -18.54 31.97
N GLY A 661 -9.76 -17.75 33.02
CA GLY A 661 -10.89 -17.64 33.91
C GLY A 661 -11.35 -16.19 34.08
N SER A 662 -12.48 -15.87 33.50
CA SER A 662 -13.45 -14.91 33.98
C SER A 662 -14.79 -15.58 33.76
N GLY A 663 -15.46 -16.09 34.76
CA GLY A 663 -16.85 -16.63 34.85
C GLY A 663 -17.65 -17.11 33.63
N THR A 664 -17.16 -17.13 32.43
CA THR A 664 -17.80 -17.54 31.19
C THR A 664 -16.83 -18.32 30.32
N SER A 665 -17.28 -19.45 29.82
CA SER A 665 -16.66 -20.47 28.94
C SER A 665 -15.26 -20.21 28.42
N ALA A 666 -14.29 -21.03 28.87
CA ALA A 666 -12.91 -21.02 28.46
C ALA A 666 -12.71 -21.48 27.00
N GLU A 667 -12.05 -20.68 26.16
CA GLU A 667 -11.43 -21.17 24.93
C GLU A 667 -10.13 -21.91 25.29
N HIS A 668 -9.93 -23.10 24.72
CA HIS A 668 -8.70 -23.86 24.87
C HIS A 668 -7.86 -23.73 23.63
N SER A 669 -6.64 -23.22 23.77
CA SER A 669 -5.62 -23.28 22.72
C SER A 669 -4.49 -24.22 23.13
N SER A 670 -3.96 -24.99 22.19
CA SER A 670 -2.83 -25.87 22.41
C SER A 670 -1.63 -25.41 21.57
N ALA A 671 -0.51 -25.21 22.22
CA ALA A 671 0.76 -24.99 21.53
C ALA A 671 1.42 -26.33 21.24
N GLY A 672 1.83 -26.53 20.05
CA GLY A 672 2.74 -27.57 19.78
C GLY A 672 2.53 -28.48 18.59
N GLY A 673 3.62 -28.72 17.92
CA GLY A 673 3.89 -29.85 17.06
C GLY A 673 3.12 -29.88 15.73
N ALA A 674 3.87 -30.02 14.65
CA ALA A 674 3.43 -30.19 13.28
C ALA A 674 2.02 -30.81 13.18
N ALA A 675 1.16 -30.16 12.41
CA ALA A 675 -0.19 -30.65 12.13
C ALA A 675 -0.13 -32.13 11.69
N ARG A 676 -0.61 -33.00 12.52
CA ARG A 676 -0.93 -34.37 12.09
C ARG A 676 -2.25 -34.29 11.32
N PRO A 677 -2.38 -34.99 10.19
CA PRO A 677 -3.66 -35.09 9.52
C PRO A 677 -4.66 -35.76 10.48
N VAL A 678 -5.77 -35.12 10.68
CA VAL A 678 -6.92 -35.70 11.40
C VAL A 678 -7.39 -36.90 10.59
N ARG A 679 -7.15 -38.10 11.08
CA ARG A 679 -7.87 -39.28 10.61
C ARG A 679 -9.32 -39.13 11.10
N GLY A 680 -10.17 -38.74 10.19
CA GLY A 680 -11.62 -38.84 10.43
C GLY A 680 -11.99 -40.31 10.68
N SER A 681 -12.55 -40.60 11.85
CA SER A 681 -13.25 -41.85 12.07
C SER A 681 -14.50 -41.84 11.20
N ALA A 682 -14.44 -42.58 10.11
CA ALA A 682 -15.62 -42.86 9.29
C ALA A 682 -16.55 -43.76 10.08
N SER A 683 -17.68 -43.21 10.51
CA SER A 683 -18.87 -44.04 10.79
C SER A 683 -19.54 -44.33 9.46
N SER A 684 -19.57 -45.63 9.14
CA SER A 684 -20.23 -46.20 7.99
C SER A 684 -21.71 -45.90 7.95
N VAL A 685 -22.15 -45.20 6.91
CA VAL A 685 -23.52 -45.33 6.41
C VAL A 685 -23.43 -45.68 4.93
N SER A 686 -23.86 -46.87 4.64
CA SER A 686 -23.98 -47.47 3.31
C SER A 686 -25.06 -46.75 2.49
N GLY A 687 -24.69 -46.31 1.30
CA GLY A 687 -25.60 -45.77 0.30
C GLY A 687 -24.96 -45.73 -1.05
N THR A 688 -25.44 -46.58 -1.92
CA THR A 688 -24.95 -46.93 -3.27
C THR A 688 -25.02 -45.81 -4.29
N SER A 689 -24.03 -45.89 -5.22
CA SER A 689 -24.04 -45.67 -6.66
C SER A 689 -23.81 -44.27 -7.24
N SER A 690 -22.85 -44.25 -8.03
CA SER A 690 -22.68 -43.94 -9.45
C SER A 690 -21.73 -42.76 -9.77
N ALA A 691 -20.85 -43.13 -10.71
CA ALA A 691 -19.78 -42.34 -11.30
C ALA A 691 -20.22 -41.05 -12.01
N GLY A 692 -19.38 -40.04 -11.95
CA GLY A 692 -19.48 -38.87 -12.81
C GLY A 692 -18.24 -37.99 -12.66
N SER A 693 -17.32 -38.12 -13.61
CA SER A 693 -16.13 -37.31 -13.78
C SER A 693 -16.47 -35.85 -14.07
N SER A 694 -15.79 -34.89 -13.46
CA SER A 694 -15.14 -33.76 -14.16
C SER A 694 -14.48 -32.81 -13.16
N THR A 695 -13.21 -32.73 -13.26
CA THR A 695 -12.29 -31.57 -13.39
C THR A 695 -12.57 -30.31 -12.61
N GLY A 696 -11.59 -29.92 -11.80
CA GLY A 696 -11.34 -28.56 -11.44
C GLY A 696 -11.34 -28.29 -9.93
N SER A 697 -10.34 -28.76 -9.21
CA SER A 697 -10.00 -28.22 -7.91
C SER A 697 -8.50 -27.97 -7.86
N VAL A 698 -8.15 -26.72 -7.67
CA VAL A 698 -6.78 -26.32 -7.36
C VAL A 698 -6.45 -26.87 -5.98
N ALA A 699 -5.69 -27.95 -5.96
CA ALA A 699 -5.15 -28.50 -4.73
C ALA A 699 -3.82 -27.78 -4.42
N VAL A 700 -3.80 -26.99 -3.39
CA VAL A 700 -2.54 -26.57 -2.76
C VAL A 700 -2.00 -27.77 -1.99
N SER A 701 -1.07 -28.51 -2.61
CA SER A 701 -0.37 -29.58 -1.95
C SER A 701 0.79 -29.01 -1.12
N SER A 702 0.64 -29.00 0.20
CA SER A 702 1.78 -28.90 1.10
C SER A 702 2.51 -30.25 1.14
N ALA A 703 3.60 -30.37 0.42
CA ALA A 703 4.49 -31.52 0.53
C ALA A 703 5.29 -31.43 1.85
N ALA A 704 4.89 -32.20 2.85
CA ALA A 704 5.72 -32.49 4.00
C ALA A 704 6.66 -33.65 3.64
N GLY A 705 7.90 -33.33 3.30
CA GLY A 705 8.96 -34.33 3.15
C GLY A 705 9.48 -34.76 4.52
N THR A 706 9.28 -36.02 4.85
CA THR A 706 9.94 -36.70 5.96
C THR A 706 11.42 -36.96 5.61
N LEU A 707 12.35 -36.39 6.40
CA LEU A 707 13.73 -36.85 6.39
C LEU A 707 14.13 -37.35 7.76
N ALA A 708 14.65 -38.57 7.74
CA ALA A 708 15.11 -39.32 8.88
C ALA A 708 16.35 -38.71 9.54
N SER A 709 16.40 -38.88 10.85
CA SER A 709 17.51 -38.53 11.73
C SER A 709 18.83 -39.20 11.38
N ALA A 710 19.91 -38.43 11.28
CA ALA A 710 21.26 -38.92 11.52
C ALA A 710 21.92 -37.99 12.55
N SER A 711 22.29 -38.55 13.66
CA SER A 711 23.03 -37.91 14.73
C SER A 711 24.51 -37.77 14.35
N SER A 712 25.05 -36.57 14.43
CA SER A 712 26.47 -36.38 14.75
C SER A 712 26.67 -35.07 15.51
N ALA A 713 27.30 -35.21 16.69
CA ALA A 713 27.63 -34.12 17.53
C ALA A 713 28.73 -33.24 16.91
N GLY A 714 28.37 -32.00 16.59
CA GLY A 714 29.33 -30.97 16.24
C GLY A 714 28.99 -29.72 17.06
N ARG A 715 29.87 -29.35 18.00
CA ARG A 715 29.80 -28.05 18.66
C ARG A 715 29.97 -26.96 17.60
N ALA A 716 28.89 -26.34 17.21
CA ALA A 716 28.96 -25.02 16.58
C ALA A 716 28.98 -23.98 17.70
N ALA A 717 30.10 -23.30 17.87
CA ALA A 717 30.13 -22.05 18.59
C ALA A 717 29.19 -21.08 17.84
N VAL A 718 28.05 -20.79 18.41
CA VAL A 718 27.25 -19.65 18.03
C VAL A 718 28.06 -18.44 18.46
N SER A 719 28.84 -17.87 17.53
CA SER A 719 29.18 -16.47 17.69
C SER A 719 27.84 -15.74 17.66
N SER A 720 27.44 -15.22 18.78
CA SER A 720 26.42 -14.20 18.89
C SER A 720 26.91 -13.01 18.06
N GLY A 721 26.62 -13.04 16.76
CA GLY A 721 26.66 -11.85 15.97
C GLY A 721 25.60 -10.96 16.58
N SER A 722 26.04 -10.01 17.35
CA SER A 722 25.22 -8.94 17.83
C SER A 722 24.57 -8.33 16.57
N TRP A 723 23.31 -8.45 16.44
CA TRP A 723 22.46 -7.60 15.62
C TRP A 723 22.55 -6.23 16.26
N SER A 724 23.71 -5.65 16.15
CA SER A 724 23.95 -4.45 16.90
C SER A 724 23.32 -3.35 16.07
N SER A 725 22.50 -2.62 16.72
CA SER A 725 22.41 -1.19 16.57
C SER A 725 23.76 -0.50 16.26
N ALA A 726 24.85 -1.21 16.31
CA ALA A 726 26.17 -0.73 15.88
C ALA A 726 26.20 -0.36 14.39
N GLU A 727 25.47 -1.03 13.53
CA GLU A 727 25.37 -0.60 12.13
C GLU A 727 24.63 0.73 12.00
N HIS A 728 23.66 0.99 12.86
CA HIS A 728 22.98 2.28 12.94
C HIS A 728 23.81 3.35 13.66
N SER A 729 24.60 2.97 14.63
CA SER A 729 25.48 3.91 15.32
C SER A 729 26.67 4.35 14.46
N VAL A 730 27.03 3.58 13.43
CA VAL A 730 28.09 3.96 12.51
C VAL A 730 27.61 5.05 11.55
N VAL A 731 26.33 5.11 11.24
CA VAL A 731 25.76 6.18 10.39
C VAL A 731 25.55 7.48 11.20
N GLY A 732 25.24 7.37 12.47
CA GLY A 732 25.12 8.53 13.34
C GLY A 732 26.46 9.15 13.78
N GLY A 733 27.53 8.47 13.56
CA GLY A 733 28.88 8.93 13.87
C GLY A 733 29.59 9.52 12.66
N ALA A 734 29.08 10.57 12.05
CA ALA A 734 29.91 11.42 11.24
C ALA A 734 31.01 11.99 12.12
N ALA A 735 32.16 11.37 12.08
CA ALA A 735 33.36 11.93 12.68
C ALA A 735 33.57 13.32 12.07
N ARG A 736 33.38 14.33 12.86
CA ARG A 736 33.83 15.67 12.51
C ARG A 736 35.32 15.58 12.23
N PRO A 737 35.80 16.05 11.06
CA PRO A 737 37.20 16.35 10.91
C PRO A 737 37.48 17.59 11.75
N SER A 738 38.19 17.40 12.83
CA SER A 738 38.78 18.48 13.59
C SER A 738 40.03 18.96 12.86
N GLY A 739 40.05 20.23 12.49
CA GLY A 739 41.24 21.01 12.21
C GLY A 739 41.34 21.57 10.82
N PRO A 740 41.63 22.87 10.70
CA PRO A 740 41.81 23.53 9.44
C PRO A 740 43.21 23.28 8.90
N GLY A 741 43.28 22.58 7.80
CA GLY A 741 44.50 22.47 7.00
C GLY A 741 44.34 23.25 5.70
N THR A 742 45.13 24.26 5.58
CA THR A 742 45.20 25.22 4.46
C THR A 742 45.30 24.58 3.09
N SER A 743 44.54 25.12 2.18
CA SER A 743 44.53 24.85 0.76
C SER A 743 45.85 25.17 0.08
N SER A 744 46.27 24.34 -0.82
CA SER A 744 47.05 24.76 -2.00
C SER A 744 46.48 24.05 -3.23
N ALA A 745 46.07 24.84 -4.19
CA ALA A 745 45.64 24.39 -5.48
C ALA A 745 46.82 23.82 -6.26
N GLY A 746 46.69 22.60 -6.73
CA GLY A 746 47.59 21.97 -7.68
C GLY A 746 46.77 21.22 -8.73
N SER A 747 46.80 21.76 -9.95
CA SER A 747 46.26 21.08 -11.10
C SER A 747 47.10 19.89 -11.48
N SER A 748 46.58 18.70 -11.46
CA SER A 748 47.16 17.55 -12.13
C SER A 748 46.07 16.67 -12.71
N THR A 749 46.13 16.45 -13.97
CA THR A 749 45.41 15.47 -14.74
C THR A 749 45.75 14.08 -14.21
N GLY A 750 44.79 13.43 -13.60
CA GLY A 750 44.95 12.06 -13.14
C GLY A 750 43.57 11.43 -12.93
N SER A 751 43.39 10.25 -13.47
CA SER A 751 42.22 9.41 -13.29
C SER A 751 41.95 9.18 -11.82
N VAL A 752 40.82 9.61 -11.32
CA VAL A 752 40.39 9.32 -9.97
C VAL A 752 39.57 8.04 -10.01
N ALA A 753 40.15 6.97 -9.47
CA ALA A 753 39.41 5.80 -9.12
C ALA A 753 38.68 6.13 -7.82
N VAL A 754 37.36 6.21 -7.89
CA VAL A 754 36.51 6.30 -6.69
C VAL A 754 36.20 4.88 -6.27
N SER A 755 36.87 4.40 -5.25
CA SER A 755 36.45 3.21 -4.53
C SER A 755 35.15 3.52 -3.81
N SER A 756 34.23 2.59 -3.87
CA SER A 756 32.91 2.65 -3.27
C SER A 756 32.97 3.05 -1.79
N ALA A 757 32.80 4.31 -1.54
CA ALA A 757 32.28 4.79 -0.29
C ALA A 757 30.93 5.44 -0.63
N VAL A 758 29.95 5.07 0.11
CA VAL A 758 28.57 5.51 0.04
C VAL A 758 28.50 7.02 -0.20
N GLY A 759 27.87 7.40 -1.28
CA GLY A 759 27.26 8.71 -1.41
C GLY A 759 28.16 9.91 -1.68
N THR A 760 29.11 9.83 -2.58
CA THR A 760 29.76 11.05 -3.05
C THR A 760 29.74 11.13 -4.57
N LEU A 761 28.94 12.03 -5.08
CA LEU A 761 29.02 12.51 -6.44
C LEU A 761 30.25 13.43 -6.54
N ALA A 762 31.33 12.96 -7.12
CA ALA A 762 32.43 13.82 -7.52
C ALA A 762 32.16 14.34 -8.92
N SER A 763 31.93 15.64 -9.06
CA SER A 763 31.95 16.30 -10.35
C SER A 763 33.39 16.50 -10.77
N ALA A 764 33.83 15.79 -11.78
CA ALA A 764 35.09 16.11 -12.48
C ALA A 764 34.78 16.89 -13.75
N SER A 765 35.34 18.06 -13.86
CA SER A 765 35.33 18.83 -15.09
C SER A 765 36.29 18.25 -16.09
N SER A 766 35.80 17.98 -17.28
CA SER A 766 36.45 17.71 -18.57
C SER A 766 37.69 16.80 -18.61
N ALA A 767 37.52 15.71 -19.38
CA ALA A 767 38.52 14.77 -19.86
C ALA A 767 39.02 13.72 -18.81
N GLY A 768 38.18 12.74 -18.54
CA GLY A 768 38.54 11.53 -17.87
C GLY A 768 37.28 10.69 -17.64
N ARG A 769 37.21 9.48 -18.11
CA ARG A 769 36.13 8.58 -17.87
C ARG A 769 36.01 8.30 -16.35
N ALA A 770 34.96 8.81 -15.73
CA ALA A 770 34.58 8.37 -14.42
C ALA A 770 33.93 6.99 -14.54
N ALA A 771 34.60 5.96 -14.07
CA ALA A 771 33.95 4.70 -13.78
C ALA A 771 33.22 4.87 -12.45
N VAL A 772 31.95 5.16 -12.50
CA VAL A 772 31.06 4.95 -11.35
C VAL A 772 30.90 3.44 -11.27
N SER A 773 31.61 2.79 -10.36
CA SER A 773 31.14 1.48 -9.92
C SER A 773 29.81 1.76 -9.26
N SER A 774 28.74 1.26 -9.83
CA SER A 774 27.46 1.17 -9.17
C SER A 774 27.63 0.32 -7.91
N GLY A 775 28.09 0.93 -6.85
CA GLY A 775 27.80 0.42 -5.55
C GLY A 775 26.29 0.45 -5.50
N SER A 776 25.68 -0.73 -5.55
CA SER A 776 24.29 -0.85 -5.21
C SER A 776 24.09 -0.05 -3.93
N TRP A 777 23.22 0.91 -3.97
CA TRP A 777 22.63 1.43 -2.77
C TRP A 777 21.96 0.22 -2.14
N SER A 778 22.68 -0.47 -1.26
CA SER A 778 22.08 -1.62 -0.64
C SER A 778 21.02 -1.04 0.27
N SER A 779 19.79 -1.34 -0.02
CA SER A 779 18.65 -1.16 0.87
C SER A 779 18.87 -1.78 2.25
N ALA A 780 19.95 -2.50 2.44
CA ALA A 780 20.41 -2.96 3.74
C ALA A 780 20.53 -1.83 4.77
N GLU A 781 20.72 -0.62 4.33
CA GLU A 781 20.81 0.56 5.20
C GLU A 781 19.44 1.07 5.66
N HIS A 782 18.36 0.65 4.97
CA HIS A 782 17.00 1.09 5.28
C HIS A 782 16.20 0.09 6.09
N SER A 783 16.72 -1.11 6.30
CA SER A 783 16.01 -2.16 7.01
C SER A 783 16.57 -2.30 8.41
N VAL A 784 15.76 -2.08 9.33
CA VAL A 784 16.03 -2.24 10.76
C VAL A 784 15.87 -3.67 11.19
#